data_c30a8a24f207a1ea073a407b5a1e0275
#
_entry.id   c30a8a24f207a1ea073a407b5a1e0275
#
_cell.length_a   1.000
_cell.length_b   1.000
_cell.length_c   1.000
_cell.angle_alpha   90.00
_cell.angle_beta   90.00
_cell.angle_gamma   90.00
#
_symmetry.space_group_name_H-M   'P 1'
#
loop_
_entity.id
_entity.type
_entity.pdbx_description
1 polymer ?
#
loop_
_entity_poly.entity_id
_entity_poly.type
_entity_poly.pdbx_seq_one_letter_code
_entity_poly.pdbx_strand_id
1 'polypeptide(L)'
;MKNKIIQISIIIGLLFSVQVGAAPIKNIELSGLDVIPDSTVLNYLPVSTGDEITGATSDQIIKTLFATGFFSDVVVSIEIDTIYVALVENAHIKYIDVLDYTDKVLNSDTVNSTLGALGLSSGEVYNKRNLFETISAFKAMYIAEGFYNIEIEQNIDLDLQNRIGIELVITEGKRAKIGSMNINGSVVHTEDELLDLFDIGVAGNFLINFFTDKDRYTDKALNNGLEKLRSLYSNNGYLDFSINSVNTTLSDDKETINIAIEVAEGAQYTLGNLTFSGNLGNQSADNLLALFSLNSGAIFDRQQLVNSIQKINYLYADQGYAHADVNPITEEDSASNSIHLNVNITLNKKAYINRITITGNTRTQDEVIRREIGLSEGGLYSASAISESLNKLRRLGFFSNVTLQTSRLADTPDKIDLNFVVQETKTGALSAGVSHSQSFGMSLNAGIRENNFLGSGNTLNAELQYSETFKKLSFYFEDPYFNNEKHSINYGVFVSSIDDNEVSQDSYQINSKGFSLGYGVPLTENARLNAKLQYSNNSITCGSTFAGANYESAQCAYDSRNEIKLNLNWTESTLNHYMYPTEGKSNTFNIDLGLPLGDYQYIKIDANHRSYKPLNNNLTLKLTGDLGIAAGYGSEALPFYKRYFGGGSGSVRGFKSKTLGPVYPNGNPKGGEFSILGSANIISPITFIDDSENMRMSVFVDVGNVYENISLDLGELRMSTGVAFAYMSPIGAIGIYTALPLLKKSGDVTEDFAVSLGTGF
;
A
#
# COMPACT_ATOMS: atom_id res chain seq x y z
N MET A 1 30.66 16.07 47.44
CA MET A 1 31.67 16.45 48.49
C MET A 1 31.64 15.44 49.59
N LYS A 2 32.70 14.67 49.70
CA LYS A 2 33.40 14.14 50.87
C LYS A 2 34.19 12.92 50.44
N ASN A 3 35.47 13.17 50.17
CA ASN A 3 36.49 12.17 50.01
C ASN A 3 36.61 11.34 51.31
N LYS A 4 36.56 10.01 51.18
CA LYS A 4 37.21 9.13 52.16
C LYS A 4 38.40 8.48 51.48
N ILE A 5 39.55 9.03 51.75
CA ILE A 5 40.88 8.46 51.48
C ILE A 5 41.06 7.33 52.48
N ILE A 6 41.16 6.10 52.01
CA ILE A 6 41.67 4.97 52.83
C ILE A 6 43.13 4.85 52.50
N GLN A 7 43.94 5.16 53.51
CA GLN A 7 45.43 4.93 53.57
C GLN A 7 45.70 3.42 53.64
N ILE A 8 46.32 2.88 52.58
CA ILE A 8 46.93 1.55 52.64
C ILE A 8 48.38 1.71 53.02
N SER A 9 48.73 1.21 54.21
CA SER A 9 50.11 1.11 54.69
C SER A 9 50.84 -0.02 53.95
N ILE A 10 51.88 0.34 53.23
CA ILE A 10 52.81 -0.59 52.60
C ILE A 10 53.73 -1.19 53.72
N ILE A 11 53.61 -2.49 53.98
CA ILE A 11 54.58 -3.24 54.71
C ILE A 11 55.45 -4.05 53.75
N ILE A 12 56.68 -3.67 53.60
CA ILE A 12 57.76 -4.44 52.95
C ILE A 12 58.11 -5.60 53.81
N GLY A 13 57.87 -6.82 53.45
CA GLY A 13 58.25 -8.04 54.11
C GLY A 13 58.92 -9.06 53.21
N LEU A 14 60.14 -9.29 53.40
CA LEU A 14 61.12 -10.31 52.96
C LEU A 14 60.60 -11.51 52.17
N LEU A 15 61.25 -11.75 51.04
CA LEU A 15 61.27 -12.96 50.23
C LEU A 15 61.62 -14.21 51.08
N PHE A 16 60.61 -15.03 51.31
CA PHE A 16 60.84 -16.47 51.59
C PHE A 16 60.02 -17.22 50.46
N SER A 17 60.74 -17.95 49.63
CA SER A 17 60.15 -18.88 48.70
C SER A 17 59.61 -20.10 49.46
N VAL A 18 58.37 -20.04 49.90
CA VAL A 18 57.63 -21.20 50.36
C VAL A 18 57.03 -21.85 49.16
N GLN A 19 57.34 -23.08 48.83
CA GLN A 19 56.56 -23.95 47.98
C GLN A 19 55.19 -24.13 48.66
N VAL A 20 54.20 -23.39 48.26
CA VAL A 20 52.82 -23.57 48.71
C VAL A 20 52.27 -24.80 47.96
N GLY A 21 52.15 -25.91 48.73
CA GLY A 21 51.32 -27.04 48.27
C GLY A 21 49.91 -26.53 48.04
N ALA A 22 49.28 -27.03 46.94
CA ALA A 22 47.93 -26.68 46.63
C ALA A 22 47.02 -26.93 47.82
N ALA A 23 46.41 -25.88 48.37
CA ALA A 23 45.45 -25.95 49.47
C ALA A 23 44.02 -26.02 48.85
N PRO A 24 43.15 -26.91 49.35
CA PRO A 24 41.76 -26.92 48.87
C PRO A 24 41.04 -25.67 49.37
N ILE A 25 40.22 -25.10 48.49
CA ILE A 25 39.35 -23.95 48.78
C ILE A 25 38.31 -24.39 49.81
N LYS A 26 38.28 -23.79 50.97
CA LYS A 26 37.27 -24.05 52.00
C LYS A 26 36.11 -23.05 51.93
N ASN A 27 36.41 -21.79 51.60
CA ASN A 27 35.45 -20.72 51.62
C ASN A 27 35.65 -19.78 50.41
N ILE A 28 34.55 -19.25 49.91
CA ILE A 28 34.54 -18.15 48.94
C ILE A 28 33.65 -17.07 49.51
N GLU A 29 34.23 -15.91 49.79
CA GLU A 29 33.51 -14.75 50.32
C GLU A 29 33.37 -13.69 49.23
N LEU A 30 32.14 -13.28 48.99
CA LEU A 30 31.79 -12.25 48.04
C LEU A 30 31.46 -10.95 48.79
N SER A 31 31.84 -9.82 48.22
CA SER A 31 31.51 -8.50 48.77
C SER A 31 31.30 -7.49 47.66
N GLY A 32 30.49 -6.45 47.92
CA GLY A 32 30.21 -5.37 46.99
C GLY A 32 29.07 -5.68 46.01
N LEU A 33 28.21 -6.66 46.30
CA LEU A 33 27.02 -6.98 45.58
C LEU A 33 25.83 -6.19 46.16
N ASP A 34 25.09 -5.49 45.31
CA ASP A 34 23.92 -4.70 45.68
C ASP A 34 22.63 -5.25 45.04
N VAL A 35 22.69 -5.72 43.79
CA VAL A 35 21.53 -6.18 42.98
C VAL A 35 21.67 -7.65 42.60
N ILE A 36 22.89 -8.10 42.28
CA ILE A 36 23.15 -9.46 41.81
C ILE A 36 23.24 -10.41 43.03
N PRO A 37 22.40 -11.48 43.10
CA PRO A 37 22.49 -12.43 44.20
C PRO A 37 23.84 -13.18 44.23
N ASP A 38 24.37 -13.43 45.42
CA ASP A 38 25.59 -14.21 45.62
C ASP A 38 25.61 -15.54 44.87
N SER A 39 24.45 -16.23 44.87
CA SER A 39 24.27 -17.50 44.17
C SER A 39 24.51 -17.39 42.66
N THR A 40 24.18 -16.25 42.06
CA THR A 40 24.43 -16.00 40.63
C THR A 40 25.92 -15.89 40.37
N VAL A 41 26.64 -15.13 41.17
CA VAL A 41 28.09 -14.98 41.06
C VAL A 41 28.81 -16.31 41.24
N LEU A 42 28.44 -17.06 42.30
CA LEU A 42 29.01 -18.37 42.60
C LEU A 42 28.84 -19.37 41.43
N ASN A 43 27.74 -19.31 40.71
CA ASN A 43 27.51 -20.16 39.54
C ASN A 43 28.40 -19.81 38.33
N TYR A 44 28.88 -18.57 38.22
CA TYR A 44 29.82 -18.15 37.19
C TYR A 44 31.29 -18.36 37.55
N LEU A 45 31.57 -18.63 38.81
CA LEU A 45 32.98 -18.87 39.22
C LEU A 45 33.53 -20.14 38.57
N PRO A 46 34.75 -20.11 38.03
CA PRO A 46 35.39 -21.29 37.44
C PRO A 46 35.94 -22.25 38.49
N VAL A 47 35.74 -22.00 39.77
CA VAL A 47 36.22 -22.79 40.94
C VAL A 47 35.12 -22.92 41.99
N SER A 48 35.13 -24.02 42.68
CA SER A 48 34.19 -24.36 43.77
C SER A 48 34.94 -24.73 45.06
N THR A 49 34.21 -24.75 46.18
CA THR A 49 34.76 -25.27 47.45
C THR A 49 35.18 -26.74 47.29
N GLY A 50 36.44 -27.02 47.63
CA GLY A 50 37.07 -28.33 47.45
C GLY A 50 38.10 -28.39 46.32
N ASP A 51 38.09 -27.42 45.39
CA ASP A 51 39.07 -27.32 44.29
C ASP A 51 40.44 -26.85 44.84
N GLU A 52 41.51 -27.18 44.14
CA GLU A 52 42.86 -26.76 44.52
C GLU A 52 43.20 -25.33 44.09
N ILE A 53 43.75 -24.52 44.96
CA ILE A 53 44.23 -23.18 44.66
C ILE A 53 45.48 -23.27 43.79
N THR A 54 45.46 -22.71 42.58
CA THR A 54 46.59 -22.62 41.67
C THR A 54 47.04 -21.17 41.49
N GLY A 55 48.27 -20.95 41.01
CA GLY A 55 48.71 -19.58 40.67
C GLY A 55 47.86 -18.84 39.62
N ALA A 56 47.06 -19.56 38.89
CA ALA A 56 46.15 -18.99 37.88
C ALA A 56 44.72 -18.76 38.39
N THR A 57 44.37 -19.19 39.59
CA THR A 57 42.98 -19.16 40.11
C THR A 57 42.42 -17.74 40.14
N SER A 58 43.15 -16.76 40.64
CA SER A 58 42.73 -15.35 40.68
C SER A 58 42.47 -14.80 39.27
N ASP A 59 43.39 -15.06 38.35
CA ASP A 59 43.28 -14.63 36.96
C ASP A 59 42.06 -15.23 36.22
N GLN A 60 41.78 -16.51 36.49
CA GLN A 60 40.61 -17.19 35.90
C GLN A 60 39.32 -16.62 36.46
N ILE A 61 39.21 -16.39 37.74
CA ILE A 61 38.05 -15.78 38.40
C ILE A 61 37.79 -14.38 37.81
N ILE A 62 38.84 -13.54 37.76
CA ILE A 62 38.75 -12.18 37.24
C ILE A 62 38.27 -12.20 35.80
N LYS A 63 38.91 -13.00 34.94
CA LYS A 63 38.54 -13.10 33.52
C LYS A 63 37.12 -13.60 33.32
N THR A 64 36.71 -14.62 34.09
CA THR A 64 35.36 -15.18 33.96
C THR A 64 34.29 -14.20 34.41
N LEU A 65 34.48 -13.52 35.53
CA LEU A 65 33.51 -12.55 36.02
C LEU A 65 33.46 -11.30 35.18
N PHE A 66 34.58 -10.80 34.65
CA PHE A 66 34.56 -9.71 33.66
C PHE A 66 33.87 -10.09 32.36
N ALA A 67 34.05 -11.34 31.93
CA ALA A 67 33.39 -11.82 30.71
C ALA A 67 31.86 -11.85 30.78
N THR A 68 31.29 -11.88 32.01
CA THR A 68 29.83 -11.77 32.20
C THR A 68 29.29 -10.39 31.88
N GLY A 69 30.13 -9.35 31.90
CA GLY A 69 29.71 -7.96 31.73
C GLY A 69 29.00 -7.35 32.95
N PHE A 70 28.80 -8.09 34.03
CA PHE A 70 28.06 -7.62 35.21
C PHE A 70 28.89 -6.70 36.12
N PHE A 71 30.20 -6.74 36.02
CA PHE A 71 31.07 -6.05 36.93
C PHE A 71 32.00 -5.05 36.26
N SER A 72 32.12 -3.88 36.85
CA SER A 72 33.07 -2.82 36.45
C SER A 72 34.43 -3.01 37.06
N ASP A 73 34.52 -3.68 38.23
CA ASP A 73 35.76 -4.04 38.88
C ASP A 73 35.61 -5.37 39.60
N VAL A 74 36.70 -6.16 39.59
CA VAL A 74 36.77 -7.47 40.21
C VAL A 74 38.15 -7.59 40.86
N VAL A 75 38.19 -7.58 42.16
CA VAL A 75 39.41 -7.77 42.92
C VAL A 75 39.36 -9.11 43.64
N VAL A 76 40.35 -9.97 43.38
CA VAL A 76 40.46 -11.29 44.01
C VAL A 76 41.68 -11.33 44.88
N SER A 77 41.49 -11.67 46.16
CA SER A 77 42.59 -11.97 47.09
C SER A 77 42.38 -13.37 47.66
N ILE A 78 43.52 -14.06 47.94
CA ILE A 78 43.50 -15.41 48.43
C ILE A 78 44.28 -15.42 49.73
N GLU A 79 43.65 -15.83 50.84
CA GLU A 79 44.29 -15.99 52.16
C GLU A 79 44.09 -17.43 52.63
N ILE A 80 45.21 -18.17 52.67
CA ILE A 80 45.31 -19.57 53.06
C ILE A 80 44.40 -20.50 52.31
N ASP A 81 43.13 -20.65 52.68
CA ASP A 81 42.12 -21.53 52.09
C ASP A 81 40.82 -20.82 51.78
N THR A 82 40.78 -19.49 51.82
CA THR A 82 39.64 -18.65 51.56
C THR A 82 39.92 -17.69 50.40
N ILE A 83 39.01 -17.63 49.46
CA ILE A 83 39.02 -16.69 48.31
C ILE A 83 38.07 -15.54 48.62
N TYR A 84 38.60 -14.34 48.67
CA TYR A 84 37.83 -13.11 48.80
C TYR A 84 37.66 -12.47 47.40
N VAL A 85 36.43 -12.26 46.96
CA VAL A 85 36.11 -11.60 45.69
C VAL A 85 35.36 -10.32 46.02
N ALA A 86 36.01 -9.19 45.85
CA ALA A 86 35.35 -7.88 45.93
C ALA A 86 34.93 -7.44 44.55
N LEU A 87 33.66 -7.10 44.41
CA LEU A 87 33.00 -6.83 43.17
C LEU A 87 32.43 -5.43 43.16
N VAL A 88 32.45 -4.77 42.01
CA VAL A 88 31.72 -3.53 41.79
C VAL A 88 30.77 -3.80 40.62
N GLU A 89 29.48 -3.80 40.90
CA GLU A 89 28.45 -4.05 39.88
C GLU A 89 28.39 -2.92 38.86
N ASN A 90 28.23 -3.27 37.57
CA ASN A 90 27.83 -2.34 36.56
C ASN A 90 26.41 -1.87 36.85
N ALA A 91 26.12 -0.61 36.55
CA ALA A 91 24.77 -0.08 36.71
C ALA A 91 23.77 -0.75 35.73
N HIS A 92 22.51 -0.86 36.13
CA HIS A 92 21.45 -1.39 35.31
C HIS A 92 20.63 -0.24 34.67
N ILE A 93 20.15 -0.45 33.46
CA ILE A 93 19.32 0.52 32.75
C ILE A 93 17.93 0.58 33.40
N LYS A 94 17.57 1.73 33.96
CA LYS A 94 16.26 1.99 34.55
C LYS A 94 15.24 2.32 33.42
N TYR A 95 15.62 3.23 32.54
CA TYR A 95 14.89 3.58 31.32
C TYR A 95 15.89 4.11 30.29
N ILE A 96 15.48 4.04 29.04
CA ILE A 96 16.13 4.71 27.93
C ILE A 96 15.05 5.36 27.04
N ASP A 97 15.12 6.67 26.93
CA ASP A 97 14.19 7.46 26.14
C ASP A 97 14.93 8.14 25.00
N VAL A 98 14.34 8.12 23.83
CA VAL A 98 14.81 8.84 22.64
C VAL A 98 13.80 9.94 22.37
N LEU A 99 14.25 11.19 22.38
CA LEU A 99 13.41 12.38 22.33
C LEU A 99 13.68 13.20 21.08
N ASP A 100 12.68 13.98 20.67
CA ASP A 100 12.76 14.99 19.61
C ASP A 100 13.09 14.44 18.20
N TYR A 101 12.77 13.16 17.93
CA TYR A 101 12.91 12.57 16.59
C TYR A 101 11.61 12.66 15.80
N THR A 102 11.72 12.64 14.47
CA THR A 102 10.56 12.61 13.56
C THR A 102 10.32 11.20 13.01
N ASP A 103 9.06 10.81 12.90
CA ASP A 103 8.65 9.49 12.37
C ASP A 103 9.09 9.23 10.92
N LYS A 104 9.59 10.27 10.22
CA LYS A 104 10.09 10.14 8.85
C LYS A 104 11.40 9.36 8.73
N VAL A 105 12.28 9.48 9.73
CA VAL A 105 13.60 8.81 9.75
C VAL A 105 13.62 7.69 10.76
N LEU A 106 13.20 7.97 12.00
CA LEU A 106 13.10 7.01 13.09
C LEU A 106 11.65 6.91 13.52
N ASN A 107 11.05 5.74 13.43
CA ASN A 107 9.77 5.45 14.08
C ASN A 107 10.00 4.67 15.38
N SER A 108 9.01 4.60 16.24
CA SER A 108 9.10 3.93 17.53
C SER A 108 9.51 2.46 17.43
N ASP A 109 9.10 1.75 16.38
CA ASP A 109 9.45 0.35 16.17
C ASP A 109 10.93 0.20 15.81
N THR A 110 11.46 1.08 14.96
CA THR A 110 12.90 1.13 14.62
C THR A 110 13.75 1.47 15.83
N VAL A 111 13.33 2.45 16.62
CA VAL A 111 14.01 2.81 17.88
C VAL A 111 14.07 1.61 18.80
N ASN A 112 12.91 1.00 19.12
CA ASN A 112 12.84 -0.13 20.05
C ASN A 112 13.63 -1.35 19.56
N SER A 113 13.56 -1.66 18.26
CA SER A 113 14.30 -2.78 17.68
C SER A 113 15.82 -2.55 17.71
N THR A 114 16.28 -1.33 17.46
CA THR A 114 17.71 -0.98 17.52
C THR A 114 18.24 -1.03 18.95
N LEU A 115 17.50 -0.46 19.91
CA LEU A 115 17.84 -0.51 21.32
C LEU A 115 17.92 -1.96 21.83
N GLY A 116 16.89 -2.77 21.50
CA GLY A 116 16.85 -4.18 21.88
C GLY A 116 17.97 -5.02 21.26
N ALA A 117 18.28 -4.80 19.97
CA ALA A 117 19.36 -5.53 19.27
C ALA A 117 20.75 -5.22 19.85
N LEU A 118 20.94 -4.02 20.40
CA LEU A 118 22.20 -3.57 21.00
C LEU A 118 22.23 -3.71 22.53
N GLY A 119 21.25 -4.40 23.15
CA GLY A 119 21.21 -4.69 24.57
C GLY A 119 21.02 -3.45 25.45
N LEU A 120 20.27 -2.48 24.97
CA LEU A 120 19.91 -1.26 25.70
C LEU A 120 18.40 -1.25 26.03
N SER A 121 17.97 -2.25 26.79
CA SER A 121 16.60 -2.33 27.29
C SER A 121 16.54 -2.10 28.77
N SER A 122 15.40 -1.67 29.31
CA SER A 122 15.20 -1.54 30.75
C SER A 122 15.45 -2.87 31.46
N GLY A 123 16.27 -2.84 32.50
CA GLY A 123 16.70 -4.02 33.26
C GLY A 123 18.01 -4.65 32.80
N GLU A 124 18.52 -4.32 31.62
CA GLU A 124 19.82 -4.77 31.12
C GLU A 124 20.97 -4.04 31.80
N VAL A 125 22.17 -4.65 31.77
CA VAL A 125 23.39 -4.05 32.31
C VAL A 125 23.87 -2.94 31.37
N TYR A 126 24.13 -1.77 31.92
CA TYR A 126 24.62 -0.65 31.13
C TYR A 126 26.00 -0.91 30.57
N ASN A 127 26.15 -0.77 29.26
CA ASN A 127 27.43 -0.83 28.57
C ASN A 127 27.62 0.44 27.73
N LYS A 128 28.64 1.21 28.09
CA LYS A 128 28.97 2.45 27.37
C LYS A 128 29.24 2.25 25.87
N ARG A 129 29.80 1.09 25.51
CA ARG A 129 30.05 0.73 24.10
C ARG A 129 28.74 0.57 23.32
N ASN A 130 27.79 -0.15 23.92
CA ASN A 130 26.48 -0.37 23.29
C ASN A 130 25.74 0.96 23.05
N LEU A 131 25.84 1.88 24.02
CA LEU A 131 25.28 3.22 23.87
C LEU A 131 25.95 3.99 22.74
N PHE A 132 27.27 3.94 22.63
CA PHE A 132 28.01 4.58 21.55
C PHE A 132 27.65 3.97 20.18
N GLU A 133 27.52 2.65 20.08
CA GLU A 133 27.11 1.94 18.87
C GLU A 133 25.68 2.32 18.47
N THR A 134 24.76 2.46 19.43
CA THR A 134 23.38 2.92 19.19
C THR A 134 23.34 4.36 18.67
N ILE A 135 24.05 5.28 19.31
CA ILE A 135 24.15 6.67 18.84
C ILE A 135 24.71 6.72 17.41
N SER A 136 25.74 5.90 17.14
CA SER A 136 26.36 5.82 15.82
C SER A 136 25.40 5.25 14.77
N ALA A 137 24.60 4.24 15.13
CA ALA A 137 23.59 3.66 14.26
C ALA A 137 22.49 4.68 13.93
N PHE A 138 21.98 5.39 14.94
CA PHE A 138 20.99 6.45 14.70
C PHE A 138 21.56 7.57 13.83
N LYS A 139 22.78 8.04 14.11
CA LYS A 139 23.44 9.05 13.26
C LYS A 139 23.58 8.58 11.81
N ALA A 140 23.95 7.31 11.59
CA ALA A 140 24.08 6.74 10.26
C ALA A 140 22.73 6.72 9.51
N MET A 141 21.62 6.40 10.20
CA MET A 141 20.28 6.44 9.61
C MET A 141 19.90 7.86 9.17
N TYR A 142 20.17 8.86 9.98
CA TYR A 142 19.92 10.26 9.64
C TYR A 142 20.79 10.76 8.48
N ILE A 143 22.09 10.39 8.48
CA ILE A 143 23.02 10.77 7.40
C ILE A 143 22.57 10.15 6.07
N ALA A 144 22.10 8.89 6.05
CA ALA A 144 21.59 8.23 4.86
C ALA A 144 20.34 8.92 4.28
N GLU A 145 19.59 9.60 5.13
CA GLU A 145 18.44 10.44 4.75
C GLU A 145 18.80 11.89 4.49
N GLY A 146 20.11 12.23 4.49
CA GLY A 146 20.62 13.57 4.13
C GLY A 146 20.73 14.57 5.28
N PHE A 147 20.59 14.16 6.52
CA PHE A 147 20.74 15.03 7.71
C PHE A 147 22.18 15.03 8.22
N TYR A 148 23.07 15.76 7.59
CA TYR A 148 24.51 15.76 7.93
C TYR A 148 24.87 16.61 9.17
N ASN A 149 23.95 17.47 9.61
CA ASN A 149 24.09 18.27 10.85
C ASN A 149 23.40 17.65 12.05
N ILE A 150 23.18 16.31 12.00
CA ILE A 150 22.58 15.56 13.10
C ILE A 150 23.44 15.60 14.35
N GLU A 151 22.87 16.00 15.45
CA GLU A 151 23.48 15.94 16.78
C GLU A 151 22.61 15.07 17.70
N ILE A 152 23.23 14.21 18.45
CA ILE A 152 22.56 13.36 19.46
C ILE A 152 23.29 13.59 20.77
N GLU A 153 22.62 14.27 21.68
CA GLU A 153 23.09 14.51 23.03
C GLU A 153 22.60 13.39 23.94
N GLN A 154 23.50 12.95 24.86
CA GLN A 154 23.18 11.92 25.84
C GLN A 154 23.14 12.53 27.23
N ASN A 155 22.04 12.38 27.92
CA ASN A 155 21.89 12.72 29.33
C ASN A 155 21.81 11.42 30.12
N ILE A 156 22.72 11.26 31.06
CA ILE A 156 22.82 10.05 31.89
C ILE A 156 22.67 10.44 33.36
N ASP A 157 21.64 9.89 33.99
CA ASP A 157 21.36 10.07 35.42
C ASP A 157 21.56 8.74 36.18
N LEU A 158 22.38 8.77 37.22
CA LEU A 158 22.64 7.59 38.07
C LEU A 158 21.92 7.78 39.42
N ASP A 159 20.99 6.91 39.74
CA ASP A 159 20.28 6.96 41.01
C ASP A 159 21.06 6.27 42.14
N LEU A 160 20.53 6.41 43.37
CA LEU A 160 21.17 5.85 44.59
C LEU A 160 21.14 4.32 44.63
N GLN A 161 20.43 3.66 43.71
CA GLN A 161 20.27 2.21 43.61
C GLN A 161 21.12 1.63 42.49
N ASN A 162 22.18 2.33 42.07
CA ASN A 162 23.05 1.95 40.96
C ASN A 162 22.29 1.68 39.64
N ARG A 163 21.23 2.47 39.34
CA ARG A 163 20.49 2.38 38.11
C ARG A 163 20.66 3.64 37.29
N ILE A 164 20.80 3.45 35.97
CA ILE A 164 21.03 4.51 34.99
C ILE A 164 19.75 4.82 34.20
N GLY A 165 19.29 6.08 34.25
CA GLY A 165 18.39 6.64 33.27
C GLY A 165 19.16 7.25 32.11
N ILE A 166 18.76 6.97 30.87
CA ILE A 166 19.40 7.47 29.67
C ILE A 166 18.38 8.24 28.87
N GLU A 167 18.68 9.46 28.49
CA GLU A 167 17.90 10.26 27.55
C GLU A 167 18.79 10.62 26.37
N LEU A 168 18.37 10.25 25.17
CA LEU A 168 18.99 10.62 23.92
C LEU A 168 18.15 11.71 23.27
N VAL A 169 18.66 12.93 23.23
CA VAL A 169 17.97 14.07 22.61
C VAL A 169 18.53 14.28 21.21
N ILE A 170 17.66 14.17 20.21
CA ILE A 170 18.02 14.24 18.80
C ILE A 170 17.77 15.67 18.29
N THR A 171 18.80 16.30 17.74
CA THR A 171 18.68 17.54 17.00
C THR A 171 19.01 17.26 15.54
N GLU A 172 17.97 17.10 14.70
CA GLU A 172 18.10 16.61 13.32
C GLU A 172 18.88 17.57 12.42
N GLY A 173 18.77 18.86 12.66
CA GLY A 173 19.29 19.88 11.75
C GLY A 173 18.48 19.99 10.46
N LYS A 174 19.07 20.63 9.44
CA LYS A 174 18.43 20.72 8.11
C LYS A 174 18.89 19.56 7.22
N ARG A 175 17.97 19.04 6.44
CA ARG A 175 18.28 18.06 5.41
C ARG A 175 19.03 18.72 4.26
N ALA A 176 20.12 18.12 3.80
CA ALA A 176 20.93 18.65 2.72
C ALA A 176 20.15 18.68 1.39
N LYS A 177 20.30 19.80 0.66
CA LYS A 177 19.71 20.01 -0.65
C LYS A 177 20.73 19.71 -1.73
N ILE A 178 20.25 19.32 -2.91
CA ILE A 178 21.11 19.15 -4.07
C ILE A 178 21.40 20.51 -4.69
N GLY A 179 22.67 20.92 -4.64
CA GLY A 179 23.14 22.16 -5.23
C GLY A 179 23.42 22.02 -6.72
N SER A 180 24.07 20.92 -7.12
CA SER A 180 24.29 20.57 -8.52
C SER A 180 24.29 19.05 -8.69
N MET A 181 23.83 18.58 -9.85
CA MET A 181 23.90 17.19 -10.25
C MET A 181 24.26 17.15 -11.73
N ASN A 182 25.40 16.52 -12.05
CA ASN A 182 25.92 16.47 -13.40
C ASN A 182 26.29 15.03 -13.77
N ILE A 183 26.03 14.65 -15.03
CA ILE A 183 26.41 13.35 -15.62
C ILE A 183 27.30 13.61 -16.82
N ASN A 184 28.55 13.20 -16.71
CA ASN A 184 29.55 13.40 -17.75
C ASN A 184 29.90 12.08 -18.45
N GLY A 185 30.28 12.14 -19.74
CA GLY A 185 30.72 10.99 -20.51
C GLY A 185 29.63 10.34 -21.37
N SER A 186 28.39 10.83 -21.30
CA SER A 186 27.31 10.44 -22.21
C SER A 186 27.44 11.15 -23.56
N VAL A 187 27.19 10.41 -24.63
CA VAL A 187 27.15 10.90 -26.02
C VAL A 187 25.79 10.59 -26.67
N VAL A 188 25.17 9.49 -26.28
CA VAL A 188 23.95 8.96 -26.89
C VAL A 188 22.70 9.63 -26.32
N HIS A 189 22.71 9.90 -25.02
CA HIS A 189 21.60 10.55 -24.33
C HIS A 189 22.03 11.96 -23.86
N THR A 190 21.10 12.88 -23.86
CA THR A 190 21.33 14.21 -23.27
C THR A 190 21.42 14.12 -21.75
N GLU A 191 22.18 15.01 -21.15
CA GLU A 191 22.29 15.07 -19.67
C GLU A 191 20.93 15.19 -19.01
N ASP A 192 20.03 16.02 -19.56
CA ASP A 192 18.67 16.20 -19.03
C ASP A 192 17.85 14.89 -19.04
N GLU A 193 17.92 14.09 -20.15
CA GLU A 193 17.25 12.79 -20.22
C GLU A 193 17.76 11.81 -19.15
N LEU A 194 19.05 11.86 -18.85
CA LEU A 194 19.66 10.99 -17.85
C LEU A 194 19.34 11.47 -16.42
N LEU A 195 19.27 12.76 -16.18
CA LEU A 195 18.90 13.35 -14.90
C LEU A 195 17.43 13.07 -14.55
N ASP A 196 16.55 12.98 -15.55
CA ASP A 196 15.14 12.65 -15.36
C ASP A 196 14.90 11.21 -14.83
N LEU A 197 15.91 10.34 -14.89
CA LEU A 197 15.83 9.01 -14.30
C LEU A 197 15.91 9.01 -12.77
N PHE A 198 16.45 10.11 -12.21
CA PHE A 198 16.65 10.23 -10.78
C PHE A 198 15.41 10.84 -10.12
N ASP A 199 15.02 10.25 -9.00
CA ASP A 199 13.94 10.76 -8.15
C ASP A 199 14.40 11.97 -7.30
N ILE A 200 15.69 12.36 -7.44
CA ILE A 200 16.34 13.52 -6.82
C ILE A 200 16.99 14.39 -7.87
N GLY A 201 17.09 15.68 -7.61
CA GLY A 201 17.71 16.66 -8.55
C GLY A 201 17.80 18.05 -7.98
N VAL A 202 18.37 18.97 -8.76
CA VAL A 202 18.53 20.36 -8.37
C VAL A 202 17.18 21.05 -8.22
N ALA A 203 17.06 21.91 -7.21
CA ALA A 203 15.87 22.70 -6.94
C ALA A 203 15.40 23.48 -8.18
N GLY A 204 14.22 23.17 -8.68
CA GLY A 204 13.53 23.93 -9.73
C GLY A 204 12.83 25.18 -9.20
N ASN A 205 11.69 25.58 -9.78
CA ASN A 205 10.89 26.71 -9.32
C ASN A 205 10.45 26.57 -7.86
N PHE A 206 10.52 27.65 -7.07
CA PHE A 206 10.14 27.72 -5.65
C PHE A 206 8.78 27.10 -5.33
N LEU A 207 7.78 27.25 -6.20
CA LEU A 207 6.45 26.69 -6.02
C LEU A 207 6.44 25.15 -6.14
N ILE A 208 7.30 24.59 -6.96
CA ILE A 208 7.41 23.14 -7.16
C ILE A 208 8.10 22.52 -5.95
N ASN A 209 9.20 23.10 -5.49
CA ASN A 209 9.97 22.58 -4.36
C ASN A 209 9.24 22.70 -3.01
N PHE A 210 8.24 23.58 -2.89
CA PHE A 210 7.43 23.66 -1.67
C PHE A 210 6.54 22.41 -1.48
N PHE A 211 6.18 21.73 -2.57
CA PHE A 211 5.32 20.56 -2.54
C PHE A 211 6.06 19.23 -2.76
N THR A 212 7.37 19.27 -3.02
CA THR A 212 8.17 18.09 -3.36
C THR A 212 9.47 18.05 -2.56
N ASP A 213 9.93 16.85 -2.22
CA ASP A 213 11.22 16.62 -1.56
C ASP A 213 12.34 16.28 -2.57
N LYS A 214 12.14 16.53 -3.88
CA LYS A 214 13.07 16.14 -4.96
C LYS A 214 14.44 16.82 -4.84
N ASP A 215 14.49 18.00 -4.27
CA ASP A 215 15.74 18.74 -4.01
C ASP A 215 16.53 18.22 -2.81
N ARG A 216 16.04 17.17 -2.12
CA ARG A 216 16.64 16.65 -0.90
C ARG A 216 17.36 15.35 -1.17
N TYR A 217 18.60 15.30 -0.74
CA TYR A 217 19.46 14.14 -0.94
C TYR A 217 19.05 12.95 -0.04
N THR A 218 19.07 11.75 -0.62
CA THR A 218 19.14 10.48 0.10
C THR A 218 20.02 9.50 -0.65
N ASP A 219 20.80 8.68 0.09
CA ASP A 219 21.62 7.62 -0.50
C ASP A 219 20.78 6.62 -1.30
N LYS A 220 19.59 6.31 -0.80
CA LYS A 220 18.65 5.38 -1.47
C LYS A 220 18.19 5.90 -2.81
N ALA A 221 17.82 7.19 -2.89
CA ALA A 221 17.32 7.76 -4.15
C ALA A 221 18.45 7.91 -5.18
N LEU A 222 19.66 8.27 -4.74
CA LEU A 222 20.84 8.28 -5.63
C LEU A 222 21.11 6.86 -6.17
N ASN A 223 21.19 5.84 -5.33
CA ASN A 223 21.44 4.47 -5.77
C ASN A 223 20.35 3.93 -6.70
N ASN A 224 19.08 4.24 -6.43
CA ASN A 224 17.98 3.89 -7.33
C ASN A 224 18.14 4.54 -8.71
N GLY A 225 18.54 5.82 -8.75
CA GLY A 225 18.82 6.52 -10.00
C GLY A 225 19.98 5.89 -10.77
N LEU A 226 21.07 5.52 -10.09
CA LEU A 226 22.21 4.82 -10.69
C LEU A 226 21.81 3.44 -11.28
N GLU A 227 20.93 2.71 -10.60
CA GLU A 227 20.41 1.43 -11.15
C GLU A 227 19.47 1.65 -12.33
N LYS A 228 18.63 2.69 -12.32
CA LYS A 228 17.81 3.07 -13.48
C LYS A 228 18.71 3.45 -14.67
N LEU A 229 19.80 4.17 -14.41
CA LEU A 229 20.79 4.54 -15.43
C LEU A 229 21.46 3.31 -16.04
N ARG A 230 21.96 2.35 -15.23
CA ARG A 230 22.50 1.07 -15.71
C ARG A 230 21.47 0.29 -16.53
N SER A 231 20.23 0.27 -16.08
CA SER A 231 19.14 -0.42 -16.77
C SER A 231 18.82 0.23 -18.11
N LEU A 232 18.78 1.57 -18.18
CA LEU A 232 18.57 2.29 -19.45
C LEU A 232 19.60 1.86 -20.50
N TYR A 233 20.87 1.94 -20.17
CA TYR A 233 21.94 1.60 -21.10
C TYR A 233 21.94 0.11 -21.48
N SER A 234 21.81 -0.80 -20.52
CA SER A 234 21.78 -2.24 -20.80
C SER A 234 20.56 -2.70 -21.61
N ASN A 235 19.42 -2.00 -21.46
CA ASN A 235 18.22 -2.25 -22.25
C ASN A 235 18.29 -1.63 -23.65
N ASN A 236 19.21 -0.68 -23.87
CA ASN A 236 19.51 -0.10 -25.18
C ASN A 236 20.79 -0.69 -25.82
N GLY A 237 21.26 -1.85 -25.36
CA GLY A 237 22.35 -2.61 -25.96
C GLY A 237 23.75 -2.19 -25.51
N TYR A 238 23.92 -1.27 -24.60
CA TYR A 238 25.23 -0.84 -24.10
C TYR A 238 25.65 -1.74 -22.93
N LEU A 239 26.17 -2.93 -23.21
CA LEU A 239 26.50 -3.91 -22.18
C LEU A 239 27.78 -3.58 -21.41
N ASP A 240 28.72 -2.89 -22.08
CA ASP A 240 29.97 -2.40 -21.48
C ASP A 240 29.79 -1.08 -20.72
N PHE A 241 28.54 -0.61 -20.56
CA PHE A 241 28.26 0.60 -19.80
C PHE A 241 28.80 0.47 -18.38
N SER A 242 29.56 1.46 -17.98
CA SER A 242 30.11 1.56 -16.63
C SER A 242 29.96 2.95 -16.04
N ILE A 243 29.70 2.98 -14.73
CA ILE A 243 29.78 4.20 -13.94
C ILE A 243 31.17 4.22 -13.34
N ASN A 244 32.02 5.12 -13.85
CA ASN A 244 33.44 5.18 -13.50
C ASN A 244 33.66 5.79 -12.13
N SER A 245 32.88 6.84 -11.80
CA SER A 245 32.92 7.46 -10.48
C SER A 245 31.59 8.14 -10.14
N VAL A 246 31.27 8.18 -8.86
CA VAL A 246 30.18 8.97 -8.28
C VAL A 246 30.80 9.81 -7.17
N ASN A 247 31.00 11.08 -7.44
CA ASN A 247 31.64 11.99 -6.51
C ASN A 247 30.56 12.87 -5.86
N THR A 248 30.38 12.72 -4.55
CA THR A 248 29.49 13.56 -3.75
C THR A 248 30.35 14.50 -2.90
N THR A 249 30.13 15.80 -3.02
CA THR A 249 30.81 16.82 -2.24
C THR A 249 29.83 17.60 -1.40
N LEU A 250 30.05 17.59 -0.10
CA LEU A 250 29.22 18.32 0.86
C LEU A 250 29.80 19.71 1.10
N SER A 251 28.96 20.72 1.16
CA SER A 251 29.36 22.10 1.51
C SER A 251 29.84 22.19 2.97
N ASP A 252 30.59 23.23 3.31
CA ASP A 252 31.15 23.44 4.65
C ASP A 252 30.06 23.55 5.73
N ASP A 253 28.91 24.11 5.40
CA ASP A 253 27.72 24.21 6.27
C ASP A 253 26.91 22.93 6.34
N LYS A 254 27.26 21.92 5.53
CA LYS A 254 26.57 20.63 5.39
C LYS A 254 25.08 20.73 5.00
N GLU A 255 24.67 21.82 4.40
CA GLU A 255 23.31 22.05 3.94
C GLU A 255 23.14 21.82 2.43
N THR A 256 24.26 21.67 1.69
CA THR A 256 24.22 21.49 0.23
C THR A 256 25.15 20.37 -0.21
N ILE A 257 24.69 19.51 -1.10
CA ILE A 257 25.47 18.42 -1.68
C ILE A 257 25.54 18.59 -3.22
N ASN A 258 26.73 18.43 -3.78
CA ASN A 258 26.94 18.41 -5.22
C ASN A 258 27.31 17.00 -5.65
N ILE A 259 26.72 16.55 -6.76
CA ILE A 259 26.85 15.19 -7.26
C ILE A 259 27.44 15.27 -8.67
N ALA A 260 28.54 14.56 -8.91
CA ALA A 260 29.12 14.41 -10.23
C ALA A 260 29.27 12.92 -10.55
N ILE A 261 28.63 12.48 -11.62
CA ILE A 261 28.63 11.08 -12.07
C ILE A 261 29.40 11.06 -13.39
N GLU A 262 30.40 10.18 -13.47
CA GLU A 262 31.13 9.93 -14.70
C GLU A 262 30.80 8.57 -15.25
N VAL A 263 30.38 8.50 -16.51
CA VAL A 263 29.99 7.27 -17.18
C VAL A 263 30.85 7.01 -18.41
N ALA A 264 30.91 5.73 -18.79
CA ALA A 264 31.45 5.30 -20.08
C ALA A 264 30.40 4.38 -20.72
N GLU A 265 29.96 4.73 -21.93
CA GLU A 265 28.83 4.05 -22.58
C GLU A 265 29.20 2.71 -23.17
N GLY A 266 30.41 2.59 -23.69
CA GLY A 266 30.86 1.40 -24.44
C GLY A 266 30.25 1.31 -25.85
N ALA A 267 30.33 0.13 -26.45
CA ALA A 267 29.73 -0.14 -27.75
C ALA A 267 28.26 -0.57 -27.62
N GLN A 268 27.46 -0.24 -28.63
CA GLN A 268 26.08 -0.75 -28.70
C GLN A 268 26.05 -2.09 -29.41
N TYR A 269 25.48 -3.09 -28.76
CA TYR A 269 25.37 -4.46 -29.24
C TYR A 269 23.96 -4.76 -29.80
N THR A 270 23.94 -5.58 -30.84
CA THR A 270 22.72 -6.16 -31.39
C THR A 270 22.62 -7.63 -31.03
N LEU A 271 21.42 -8.21 -31.04
CA LEU A 271 21.25 -9.65 -30.90
C LEU A 271 21.68 -10.35 -32.19
N GLY A 272 22.70 -11.18 -32.11
CA GLY A 272 23.16 -12.07 -33.19
C GLY A 272 22.27 -13.31 -33.32
N ASN A 273 22.88 -14.49 -33.33
CA ASN A 273 22.13 -15.74 -33.38
C ASN A 273 21.53 -16.09 -32.01
N LEU A 274 20.25 -16.51 -32.02
CA LEU A 274 19.59 -17.10 -30.87
C LEU A 274 19.37 -18.59 -31.10
N THR A 275 19.94 -19.42 -30.21
CA THR A 275 19.88 -20.88 -30.29
C THR A 275 19.44 -21.48 -28.96
N PHE A 276 18.86 -22.68 -29.03
CA PHE A 276 18.49 -23.47 -27.87
C PHE A 276 19.25 -24.77 -27.83
N SER A 277 19.75 -25.16 -26.67
CA SER A 277 20.49 -26.40 -26.49
C SER A 277 20.03 -27.16 -25.24
N GLY A 278 20.47 -28.41 -25.08
CA GLY A 278 20.10 -29.25 -23.97
C GLY A 278 18.78 -30.01 -24.18
N ASN A 279 18.00 -30.22 -23.13
CA ASN A 279 16.77 -31.00 -23.19
C ASN A 279 15.56 -30.07 -23.30
N LEU A 280 14.96 -29.94 -24.47
CA LEU A 280 13.80 -29.09 -24.74
C LEU A 280 12.45 -29.74 -24.35
N GLY A 281 12.47 -31.01 -23.90
CA GLY A 281 11.26 -31.76 -23.59
C GLY A 281 10.32 -31.90 -24.79
N ASN A 282 9.06 -31.48 -24.63
CA ASN A 282 8.04 -31.52 -25.68
C ASN A 282 7.99 -30.21 -26.51
N GLN A 283 8.91 -29.26 -26.29
CA GLN A 283 8.93 -27.99 -27.00
C GLN A 283 9.86 -28.07 -28.21
N SER A 284 9.48 -27.40 -29.28
CA SER A 284 10.38 -27.14 -30.41
C SER A 284 11.14 -25.82 -30.18
N ALA A 285 12.27 -25.67 -30.86
CA ALA A 285 13.00 -24.41 -30.83
C ALA A 285 12.14 -23.22 -31.31
N ASP A 286 11.28 -23.45 -32.31
CA ASP A 286 10.38 -22.41 -32.83
C ASP A 286 9.34 -21.98 -31.79
N ASN A 287 8.80 -22.93 -31.02
CA ASN A 287 7.86 -22.58 -29.92
C ASN A 287 8.53 -21.74 -28.82
N LEU A 288 9.77 -22.06 -28.50
CA LEU A 288 10.55 -21.30 -27.51
C LEU A 288 10.93 -19.92 -28.07
N LEU A 289 11.30 -19.86 -29.37
CA LEU A 289 11.58 -18.60 -30.04
C LEU A 289 10.38 -17.65 -30.05
N ALA A 290 9.16 -18.17 -30.19
CA ALA A 290 7.94 -17.38 -30.12
C ALA A 290 7.70 -16.70 -28.75
N LEU A 291 8.34 -17.18 -27.69
CA LEU A 291 8.29 -16.55 -26.35
C LEU A 291 9.28 -15.39 -26.19
N PHE A 292 10.28 -15.33 -27.09
CA PHE A 292 11.22 -14.22 -27.10
C PHE A 292 10.59 -12.99 -27.73
N SER A 293 10.79 -11.87 -27.06
CA SER A 293 10.40 -10.56 -27.60
C SER A 293 11.54 -9.92 -28.41
N LEU A 294 12.74 -10.52 -28.36
CA LEU A 294 13.94 -10.08 -29.06
C LEU A 294 14.08 -10.81 -30.40
N ASN A 295 14.35 -10.08 -31.47
CA ASN A 295 14.62 -10.64 -32.80
C ASN A 295 16.10 -10.50 -33.13
N SER A 296 16.66 -11.46 -33.88
CA SER A 296 18.03 -11.36 -34.42
C SER A 296 18.19 -10.09 -35.24
N GLY A 297 19.28 -9.36 -35.04
CA GLY A 297 19.59 -8.07 -35.65
C GLY A 297 18.98 -6.85 -34.94
N ALA A 298 18.08 -7.03 -33.98
CA ALA A 298 17.57 -5.92 -33.13
C ALA A 298 18.62 -5.50 -32.10
N ILE A 299 18.52 -4.30 -31.60
CA ILE A 299 19.31 -3.82 -30.44
C ILE A 299 19.10 -4.79 -29.29
N PHE A 300 20.17 -5.19 -28.63
CA PHE A 300 20.10 -6.08 -27.48
C PHE A 300 19.42 -5.37 -26.30
N ASP A 301 18.39 -5.99 -25.74
CA ASP A 301 17.65 -5.49 -24.59
C ASP A 301 17.69 -6.52 -23.46
N ARG A 302 18.42 -6.18 -22.40
CA ARG A 302 18.61 -7.06 -21.25
C ARG A 302 17.30 -7.38 -20.55
N GLN A 303 16.39 -6.39 -20.41
CA GLN A 303 15.11 -6.60 -19.73
C GLN A 303 14.22 -7.55 -20.52
N GLN A 304 14.20 -7.42 -21.85
CA GLN A 304 13.44 -8.34 -22.71
C GLN A 304 14.01 -9.75 -22.67
N LEU A 305 15.34 -9.90 -22.57
CA LEU A 305 15.97 -11.20 -22.36
C LEU A 305 15.50 -11.84 -21.05
N VAL A 306 15.63 -11.12 -19.93
CA VAL A 306 15.20 -11.61 -18.60
C VAL A 306 13.73 -12.02 -18.63
N ASN A 307 12.85 -11.20 -19.20
CA ASN A 307 11.43 -11.49 -19.34
C ASN A 307 11.17 -12.75 -20.19
N SER A 308 11.94 -12.94 -21.27
CA SER A 308 11.80 -14.10 -22.15
C SER A 308 12.25 -15.38 -21.45
N ILE A 309 13.38 -15.36 -20.76
CA ILE A 309 13.85 -16.49 -19.95
C ILE A 309 12.84 -16.83 -18.87
N GLN A 310 12.25 -15.84 -18.21
CA GLN A 310 11.21 -16.05 -17.21
C GLN A 310 9.96 -16.71 -17.79
N LYS A 311 9.51 -16.32 -19.00
CA LYS A 311 8.39 -16.97 -19.68
C LYS A 311 8.69 -18.45 -19.97
N ILE A 312 9.93 -18.78 -20.37
CA ILE A 312 10.34 -20.18 -20.60
C ILE A 312 10.37 -20.96 -19.27
N ASN A 313 10.88 -20.36 -18.20
CA ASN A 313 10.85 -20.97 -16.88
C ASN A 313 9.41 -21.28 -16.42
N TYR A 314 8.48 -20.34 -16.59
CA TYR A 314 7.05 -20.57 -16.29
C TYR A 314 6.48 -21.69 -17.17
N LEU A 315 6.77 -21.69 -18.47
CA LEU A 315 6.31 -22.72 -19.38
C LEU A 315 6.68 -24.14 -18.90
N TYR A 316 7.94 -24.34 -18.50
CA TYR A 316 8.39 -25.64 -18.01
C TYR A 316 7.89 -25.96 -16.59
N ALA A 317 7.86 -24.95 -15.73
CA ALA A 317 7.33 -25.12 -14.37
C ALA A 317 5.85 -25.51 -14.39
N ASP A 318 5.05 -24.97 -15.31
CA ASP A 318 3.65 -25.32 -15.50
C ASP A 318 3.44 -26.73 -16.06
N GLN A 319 4.46 -27.28 -16.71
CA GLN A 319 4.51 -28.70 -17.12
C GLN A 319 5.05 -29.63 -16.01
N GLY A 320 5.26 -29.09 -14.80
CA GLY A 320 5.74 -29.80 -13.64
C GLY A 320 7.26 -29.79 -13.44
N TYR A 321 8.01 -29.21 -14.32
CA TYR A 321 9.48 -29.13 -14.18
C TYR A 321 9.88 -27.96 -13.24
N ALA A 322 9.54 -28.10 -11.97
CA ALA A 322 9.80 -27.06 -10.96
C ALA A 322 11.28 -26.67 -10.80
N HIS A 323 12.16 -27.55 -11.26
CA HIS A 323 13.60 -27.39 -11.15
C HIS A 323 14.29 -27.37 -12.52
N ALA A 324 13.53 -26.96 -13.56
CA ALA A 324 14.14 -26.67 -14.84
C ALA A 324 15.18 -25.56 -14.68
N ASP A 325 16.36 -25.76 -15.26
CA ASP A 325 17.40 -24.74 -15.33
C ASP A 325 17.45 -24.22 -16.77
N VAL A 326 17.11 -22.94 -16.93
CA VAL A 326 17.11 -22.23 -18.21
C VAL A 326 18.20 -21.18 -18.15
N ASN A 327 19.40 -21.54 -18.64
CA ASN A 327 20.58 -20.72 -18.50
C ASN A 327 20.93 -20.06 -19.85
N PRO A 328 20.80 -18.72 -19.96
CA PRO A 328 21.25 -17.98 -21.14
C PRO A 328 22.76 -17.82 -21.10
N ILE A 329 23.42 -18.34 -22.11
CA ILE A 329 24.87 -18.25 -22.35
C ILE A 329 25.07 -17.22 -23.47
N THR A 330 25.73 -16.12 -23.14
CA THR A 330 26.05 -15.05 -24.09
C THR A 330 27.49 -15.21 -24.61
N GLU A 331 27.68 -15.08 -25.92
CA GLU A 331 28.97 -15.02 -26.57
C GLU A 331 29.03 -13.68 -27.33
N GLU A 332 30.01 -12.86 -26.96
CA GLU A 332 30.23 -11.55 -27.54
C GLU A 332 31.09 -11.67 -28.79
N ASP A 333 30.65 -11.09 -29.91
CA ASP A 333 31.46 -10.83 -31.09
C ASP A 333 31.72 -9.33 -31.18
N SER A 334 32.85 -8.91 -30.65
CA SER A 334 33.30 -7.51 -30.67
C SER A 334 33.64 -6.99 -32.09
N ALA A 335 33.81 -7.87 -33.06
CA ALA A 335 34.11 -7.45 -34.46
C ALA A 335 32.83 -6.96 -35.15
N SER A 336 31.68 -7.55 -34.84
CA SER A 336 30.38 -7.17 -35.38
C SER A 336 29.47 -6.42 -34.38
N ASN A 337 29.96 -6.17 -33.18
CA ASN A 337 29.17 -5.65 -32.06
C ASN A 337 27.86 -6.42 -31.89
N SER A 338 27.94 -7.76 -31.86
CA SER A 338 26.77 -8.61 -31.70
C SER A 338 26.94 -9.61 -30.55
N ILE A 339 25.82 -9.92 -29.89
CA ILE A 339 25.73 -10.92 -28.83
C ILE A 339 25.04 -12.15 -29.38
N HIS A 340 25.74 -13.26 -29.48
CA HIS A 340 25.14 -14.56 -29.75
C HIS A 340 24.61 -15.15 -28.45
N LEU A 341 23.37 -15.64 -28.47
CA LEU A 341 22.68 -16.16 -27.29
C LEU A 341 22.38 -17.65 -27.50
N ASN A 342 22.91 -18.48 -26.62
CA ASN A 342 22.55 -19.89 -26.53
C ASN A 342 21.81 -20.13 -25.19
N VAL A 343 20.53 -20.46 -25.28
CA VAL A 343 19.73 -20.79 -24.08
C VAL A 343 19.84 -22.30 -23.85
N ASN A 344 20.64 -22.66 -22.83
CA ASN A 344 20.81 -24.06 -22.44
C ASN A 344 19.73 -24.46 -21.41
N ILE A 345 18.96 -25.52 -21.75
CA ILE A 345 17.82 -25.98 -20.95
C ILE A 345 18.11 -27.36 -20.39
N THR A 346 18.03 -27.48 -19.08
CA THR A 346 18.16 -28.75 -18.37
C THR A 346 16.84 -29.03 -17.63
N LEU A 347 16.04 -29.95 -18.15
CA LEU A 347 14.82 -30.40 -17.51
C LEU A 347 15.15 -31.48 -16.49
N ASN A 348 14.95 -31.20 -15.25
CA ASN A 348 15.00 -32.17 -14.16
C ASN A 348 13.73 -33.04 -14.13
N LYS A 349 13.55 -33.87 -13.10
CA LYS A 349 12.31 -34.66 -12.92
C LYS A 349 11.12 -33.73 -12.70
N LYS A 350 9.93 -34.19 -13.10
CA LYS A 350 8.67 -33.54 -12.76
C LYS A 350 8.47 -33.58 -11.27
N ALA A 351 7.98 -32.48 -10.73
CA ALA A 351 7.68 -32.33 -9.32
C ALA A 351 6.16 -32.30 -9.07
N TYR A 352 5.75 -32.93 -7.99
CA TYR A 352 4.38 -32.99 -7.52
C TYR A 352 4.27 -32.33 -6.16
N ILE A 353 3.14 -31.69 -5.88
CA ILE A 353 2.88 -31.09 -4.59
C ILE A 353 2.62 -32.21 -3.58
N ASN A 354 3.44 -32.31 -2.54
CA ASN A 354 3.24 -33.29 -1.47
C ASN A 354 2.24 -32.77 -0.44
N ARG A 355 2.50 -31.60 0.10
CA ARG A 355 1.67 -30.98 1.16
C ARG A 355 1.60 -29.47 0.96
N ILE A 356 0.43 -28.90 1.28
CA ILE A 356 0.20 -27.47 1.34
C ILE A 356 -0.07 -27.09 2.79
N THR A 357 0.85 -26.32 3.39
CA THR A 357 0.71 -25.78 4.74
C THR A 357 0.51 -24.27 4.68
N ILE A 358 -0.19 -23.74 5.69
CA ILE A 358 -0.43 -22.32 5.87
C ILE A 358 0.05 -21.99 7.27
N THR A 359 0.87 -20.92 7.39
CA THR A 359 1.42 -20.50 8.68
C THR A 359 1.34 -18.97 8.82
N GLY A 360 1.19 -18.50 10.06
CA GLY A 360 1.08 -17.07 10.39
C GLY A 360 -0.35 -16.54 10.45
N ASN A 361 -1.36 -17.37 10.13
CA ASN A 361 -2.78 -17.03 10.24
C ASN A 361 -3.28 -17.30 11.67
N THR A 362 -3.18 -16.29 12.54
CA THR A 362 -3.60 -16.41 13.94
C THR A 362 -5.09 -16.08 14.13
N ARG A 363 -5.67 -15.26 13.26
CA ARG A 363 -7.09 -14.84 13.26
C ARG A 363 -7.85 -15.38 12.07
N THR A 364 -7.25 -15.31 10.87
CA THR A 364 -7.90 -15.78 9.63
C THR A 364 -8.00 -17.30 9.62
N GLN A 365 -9.19 -17.82 9.36
CA GLN A 365 -9.43 -19.27 9.26
C GLN A 365 -8.66 -19.85 8.08
N ASP A 366 -8.14 -21.07 8.23
CA ASP A 366 -7.37 -21.77 7.19
C ASP A 366 -8.17 -21.91 5.88
N GLU A 367 -9.46 -22.17 5.97
CA GLU A 367 -10.36 -22.28 4.82
C GLU A 367 -10.38 -21.03 3.95
N VAL A 368 -10.31 -19.84 4.56
CA VAL A 368 -10.31 -18.53 3.84
C VAL A 368 -9.07 -18.39 2.97
N ILE A 369 -7.94 -18.89 3.42
CA ILE A 369 -6.68 -18.86 2.68
C ILE A 369 -6.68 -19.98 1.65
N ARG A 370 -7.03 -21.18 2.06
CA ARG A 370 -6.98 -22.41 1.24
C ARG A 370 -7.87 -22.33 0.01
N ARG A 371 -9.03 -21.69 0.09
CA ARG A 371 -9.95 -21.52 -1.05
C ARG A 371 -9.39 -20.60 -2.15
N GLU A 372 -8.39 -19.76 -1.85
CA GLU A 372 -7.70 -18.92 -2.84
C GLU A 372 -6.52 -19.63 -3.50
N ILE A 373 -6.07 -20.75 -2.94
CA ILE A 373 -4.97 -21.54 -3.47
C ILE A 373 -5.51 -22.44 -4.59
N GLY A 374 -5.12 -22.14 -5.83
CA GLY A 374 -5.52 -22.88 -7.03
C GLY A 374 -4.77 -24.20 -7.24
N LEU A 375 -4.22 -24.79 -6.18
CA LEU A 375 -3.37 -25.97 -6.19
C LEU A 375 -3.95 -27.05 -5.26
N SER A 376 -3.67 -28.32 -5.57
CA SER A 376 -4.06 -29.45 -4.74
C SER A 376 -2.86 -30.33 -4.41
N GLU A 377 -2.90 -30.94 -3.23
CA GLU A 377 -1.94 -31.97 -2.83
C GLU A 377 -2.03 -33.17 -3.78
N GLY A 378 -0.88 -33.73 -4.16
CA GLY A 378 -0.79 -34.76 -5.18
C GLY A 378 -0.83 -34.23 -6.62
N GLY A 379 -1.17 -32.96 -6.82
CA GLY A 379 -1.20 -32.30 -8.13
C GLY A 379 0.19 -32.00 -8.67
N LEU A 380 0.27 -31.73 -9.97
CA LEU A 380 1.50 -31.34 -10.64
C LEU A 380 1.89 -29.92 -10.18
N TYR A 381 3.18 -29.67 -10.01
CA TYR A 381 3.68 -28.33 -9.72
C TYR A 381 3.38 -27.38 -10.89
N SER A 382 2.92 -26.16 -10.58
CA SER A 382 2.69 -25.10 -11.56
C SER A 382 3.08 -23.74 -10.95
N ALA A 383 4.06 -23.09 -11.58
CA ALA A 383 4.54 -21.78 -11.13
C ALA A 383 3.49 -20.68 -11.36
N SER A 384 2.76 -20.76 -12.46
CA SER A 384 1.67 -19.82 -12.75
C SER A 384 0.54 -19.93 -11.73
N ALA A 385 0.11 -21.15 -11.36
CA ALA A 385 -0.92 -21.35 -10.36
C ALA A 385 -0.47 -20.91 -8.96
N ILE A 386 0.82 -21.07 -8.62
CA ILE A 386 1.41 -20.55 -7.38
C ILE A 386 1.38 -19.01 -7.39
N SER A 387 1.86 -18.39 -8.46
CA SER A 387 1.88 -16.92 -8.58
C SER A 387 0.48 -16.33 -8.50
N GLU A 388 -0.48 -16.95 -9.17
CA GLU A 388 -1.89 -16.56 -9.11
C GLU A 388 -2.46 -16.70 -7.70
N SER A 389 -2.17 -17.80 -7.00
CA SER A 389 -2.57 -18.01 -5.61
C SER A 389 -2.02 -16.94 -4.67
N LEU A 390 -0.72 -16.63 -4.79
CA LEU A 390 -0.10 -15.55 -4.02
C LEU A 390 -0.75 -14.19 -4.30
N ASN A 391 -1.06 -13.90 -5.57
CA ASN A 391 -1.71 -12.67 -5.96
C ASN A 391 -3.17 -12.60 -5.46
N LYS A 392 -3.90 -13.71 -5.46
CA LYS A 392 -5.25 -13.79 -4.87
C LYS A 392 -5.20 -13.51 -3.37
N LEU A 393 -4.27 -14.14 -2.65
CA LEU A 393 -4.09 -13.92 -1.21
C LEU A 393 -3.72 -12.46 -0.88
N ARG A 394 -2.82 -11.83 -1.65
CA ARG A 394 -2.48 -10.42 -1.47
C ARG A 394 -3.68 -9.50 -1.73
N ARG A 395 -4.51 -9.81 -2.72
CA ARG A 395 -5.72 -9.03 -3.06
C ARG A 395 -6.82 -9.09 -2.00
N LEU A 396 -6.82 -10.09 -1.11
CA LEU A 396 -7.76 -10.12 0.02
C LEU A 396 -7.60 -8.89 0.94
N GLY A 397 -6.39 -8.33 1.04
CA GLY A 397 -6.10 -7.21 1.93
C GLY A 397 -6.06 -7.59 3.42
N PHE A 398 -6.01 -8.91 3.74
CA PHE A 398 -5.96 -9.41 5.11
C PHE A 398 -4.52 -9.56 5.62
N PHE A 399 -3.56 -9.49 4.72
CA PHE A 399 -2.15 -9.76 4.96
C PHE A 399 -1.27 -8.59 4.51
N SER A 400 -0.34 -8.18 5.36
CA SER A 400 0.70 -7.21 5.04
C SER A 400 1.78 -7.84 4.16
N ASN A 401 2.02 -9.16 4.34
CA ASN A 401 2.96 -9.91 3.52
C ASN A 401 2.44 -11.34 3.29
N VAL A 402 2.69 -11.85 2.08
CA VAL A 402 2.41 -13.24 1.69
C VAL A 402 3.61 -13.76 0.93
N THR A 403 4.26 -14.77 1.47
CA THR A 403 5.42 -15.44 0.87
C THR A 403 5.21 -16.93 0.78
N LEU A 404 5.90 -17.57 -0.15
CA LEU A 404 5.91 -19.02 -0.30
C LEU A 404 7.30 -19.55 0.07
N GLN A 405 7.32 -20.52 0.96
CA GLN A 405 8.49 -21.34 1.23
C GLN A 405 8.30 -22.72 0.61
N THR A 406 9.27 -23.16 -0.16
CA THR A 406 9.25 -24.47 -0.80
C THR A 406 10.33 -25.34 -0.19
N SER A 407 9.99 -26.57 0.21
CA SER A 407 10.96 -27.53 0.71
C SER A 407 10.89 -28.83 -0.07
N ARG A 408 12.08 -29.36 -0.42
CA ARG A 408 12.21 -30.66 -1.05
C ARG A 408 12.29 -31.75 0.00
N LEU A 409 11.68 -32.88 -0.24
CA LEU A 409 11.83 -34.05 0.60
C LEU A 409 13.09 -34.82 0.18
N ALA A 410 13.96 -35.11 1.15
CA ALA A 410 15.22 -35.84 0.88
C ALA A 410 14.97 -37.24 0.27
N ASP A 411 13.91 -37.92 0.75
CA ASP A 411 13.58 -39.28 0.34
C ASP A 411 12.76 -39.37 -0.97
N THR A 412 12.13 -38.26 -1.38
CA THR A 412 11.28 -38.19 -2.59
C THR A 412 11.55 -36.91 -3.36
N PRO A 413 12.62 -36.87 -4.17
CA PRO A 413 13.08 -35.61 -4.82
C PRO A 413 12.10 -35.08 -5.89
N ASP A 414 11.09 -35.84 -6.25
CA ASP A 414 9.98 -35.48 -7.13
C ASP A 414 8.78 -34.86 -6.39
N LYS A 415 8.88 -34.68 -5.06
CA LYS A 415 7.85 -34.05 -4.24
C LYS A 415 8.32 -32.76 -3.59
N ILE A 416 7.42 -31.79 -3.57
CA ILE A 416 7.67 -30.45 -2.99
C ILE A 416 6.58 -30.13 -2.00
N ASP A 417 6.95 -29.73 -0.79
CA ASP A 417 6.06 -29.09 0.17
C ASP A 417 5.97 -27.60 -0.08
N LEU A 418 4.76 -27.08 -0.06
CA LEU A 418 4.47 -25.66 -0.21
C LEU A 418 3.98 -25.11 1.13
N ASN A 419 4.68 -24.16 1.72
CA ASN A 419 4.24 -23.45 2.91
C ASN A 419 3.94 -21.99 2.55
N PHE A 420 2.66 -21.63 2.57
CA PHE A 420 2.22 -20.25 2.44
C PHE A 420 2.35 -19.55 3.79
N VAL A 421 3.33 -18.68 3.90
CA VAL A 421 3.58 -17.89 5.11
C VAL A 421 2.89 -16.55 4.95
N VAL A 422 1.93 -16.27 5.82
CA VAL A 422 1.18 -15.02 5.82
C VAL A 422 1.50 -14.21 7.07
N GLN A 423 1.52 -12.89 6.93
CA GLN A 423 1.60 -11.95 8.03
C GLN A 423 0.32 -11.12 8.05
N GLU A 424 -0.51 -11.34 9.06
CA GLU A 424 -1.81 -10.68 9.16
C GLU A 424 -1.68 -9.18 9.43
N THR A 425 -2.59 -8.41 8.83
CA THR A 425 -2.73 -6.97 9.11
C THR A 425 -4.09 -6.67 9.75
N LYS A 426 -4.32 -5.43 10.13
CA LYS A 426 -5.63 -4.99 10.60
C LYS A 426 -6.58 -4.90 9.42
N THR A 427 -7.70 -5.63 9.47
CA THR A 427 -8.73 -5.68 8.42
C THR A 427 -9.90 -4.74 8.69
N GLY A 428 -9.97 -4.24 9.93
CA GLY A 428 -10.94 -3.23 10.34
C GLY A 428 -10.48 -1.82 9.99
N ALA A 429 -11.36 -1.04 9.40
CA ALA A 429 -11.16 0.37 9.10
C ALA A 429 -12.25 1.22 9.75
N LEU A 430 -11.84 2.27 10.45
CA LEU A 430 -12.71 3.35 10.88
C LEU A 430 -12.49 4.51 9.94
N SER A 431 -13.55 5.01 9.32
CA SER A 431 -13.52 6.16 8.45
C SER A 431 -14.38 7.29 9.03
N ALA A 432 -13.88 8.50 8.95
CA ALA A 432 -14.65 9.71 9.23
C ALA A 432 -14.21 10.78 8.22
N GLY A 433 -15.15 11.46 7.62
CA GLY A 433 -14.85 12.43 6.59
C GLY A 433 -15.94 13.48 6.43
N VAL A 434 -15.55 14.61 5.84
CA VAL A 434 -16.44 15.67 5.41
C VAL A 434 -16.43 15.67 3.88
N SER A 435 -17.60 15.72 3.28
CA SER A 435 -17.72 15.88 1.83
C SER A 435 -18.65 17.04 1.48
N HIS A 436 -18.48 17.60 0.30
CA HIS A 436 -19.37 18.59 -0.26
C HIS A 436 -19.75 18.21 -1.68
N SER A 437 -21.03 18.22 -1.96
CA SER A 437 -21.55 18.03 -3.33
C SER A 437 -22.64 19.03 -3.67
N GLN A 438 -22.79 19.30 -4.95
CA GLN A 438 -23.85 20.20 -5.42
C GLN A 438 -25.27 19.70 -5.11
N SER A 439 -25.45 18.37 -5.00
CA SER A 439 -26.75 17.74 -4.78
C SER A 439 -27.17 17.65 -3.32
N PHE A 440 -26.20 17.51 -2.41
CA PHE A 440 -26.47 17.22 -0.97
C PHE A 440 -25.84 18.25 -0.02
N GLY A 441 -25.14 19.27 -0.55
CA GLY A 441 -24.42 20.24 0.26
C GLY A 441 -23.27 19.59 1.06
N MET A 442 -22.99 20.12 2.25
CA MET A 442 -22.01 19.58 3.18
C MET A 442 -22.54 18.30 3.82
N SER A 443 -21.71 17.26 3.83
CA SER A 443 -22.05 15.96 4.42
C SER A 443 -20.93 15.49 5.36
N LEU A 444 -21.33 14.91 6.48
CA LEU A 444 -20.47 14.17 7.39
C LEU A 444 -20.68 12.68 7.12
N ASN A 445 -19.61 11.97 6.92
CA ASN A 445 -19.62 10.53 6.69
C ASN A 445 -18.80 9.86 7.79
N ALA A 446 -19.34 8.81 8.40
CA ALA A 446 -18.62 7.97 9.34
C ALA A 446 -18.91 6.51 9.03
N GLY A 447 -17.90 5.67 9.09
CA GLY A 447 -18.08 4.26 8.77
C GLY A 447 -17.13 3.38 9.56
N ILE A 448 -17.62 2.19 9.87
CA ILE A 448 -16.83 1.09 10.43
C ILE A 448 -16.97 -0.07 9.43
N ARG A 449 -15.85 -0.54 8.92
CA ARG A 449 -15.80 -1.68 8.01
C ARG A 449 -14.81 -2.71 8.52
N GLU A 450 -15.25 -3.95 8.61
CA GLU A 450 -14.40 -5.11 8.90
C GLU A 450 -14.51 -6.10 7.73
N ASN A 451 -13.42 -6.32 7.02
CA ASN A 451 -13.40 -7.18 5.83
C ASN A 451 -13.15 -8.65 6.13
N ASN A 452 -12.71 -8.97 7.33
CA ASN A 452 -12.42 -10.33 7.78
C ASN A 452 -13.08 -10.59 9.15
N PHE A 453 -14.40 -10.39 9.20
CA PHE A 453 -15.16 -10.47 10.44
C PHE A 453 -15.01 -11.85 11.08
N LEU A 454 -14.50 -11.90 12.31
CA LEU A 454 -14.18 -13.11 13.07
C LEU A 454 -13.25 -14.09 12.32
N GLY A 455 -12.44 -13.61 11.40
CA GLY A 455 -11.52 -14.44 10.62
C GLY A 455 -12.16 -15.27 9.50
N SER A 456 -13.43 -15.10 9.24
CA SER A 456 -14.22 -15.90 8.28
C SER A 456 -14.13 -15.39 6.83
N GLY A 457 -13.46 -14.26 6.60
CA GLY A 457 -13.43 -13.58 5.30
C GLY A 457 -14.73 -12.86 4.94
N ASN A 458 -15.67 -12.76 5.88
CA ASN A 458 -16.92 -12.04 5.71
C ASN A 458 -16.74 -10.55 5.98
N THR A 459 -17.53 -9.73 5.30
CA THR A 459 -17.50 -8.27 5.48
C THR A 459 -18.67 -7.81 6.34
N LEU A 460 -18.37 -7.02 7.36
CA LEU A 460 -19.35 -6.25 8.13
C LEU A 460 -19.09 -4.77 7.89
N ASN A 461 -20.12 -4.02 7.51
CA ASN A 461 -20.05 -2.59 7.27
C ASN A 461 -21.19 -1.88 7.98
N ALA A 462 -20.87 -0.82 8.72
CA ALA A 462 -21.83 0.12 9.30
C ALA A 462 -21.47 1.51 8.81
N GLU A 463 -22.41 2.21 8.22
CA GLU A 463 -22.20 3.53 7.61
C GLU A 463 -23.26 4.53 8.10
N LEU A 464 -22.77 5.69 8.53
CA LEU A 464 -23.56 6.87 8.84
C LEU A 464 -23.19 7.97 7.85
N GLN A 465 -24.19 8.47 7.14
CA GLN A 465 -24.08 9.67 6.33
C GLN A 465 -25.08 10.71 6.86
N TYR A 466 -24.62 11.92 7.07
CA TYR A 466 -25.42 13.01 7.58
C TYR A 466 -25.14 14.29 6.82
N SER A 467 -26.17 14.79 6.15
CA SER A 467 -26.18 16.14 5.58
C SER A 467 -27.50 16.82 5.90
N GLU A 468 -27.64 18.07 5.51
CA GLU A 468 -28.88 18.81 5.65
C GLU A 468 -30.03 18.14 4.88
N THR A 469 -29.72 17.71 3.65
CA THR A 469 -30.69 17.14 2.71
C THR A 469 -30.75 15.62 2.70
N PHE A 470 -29.76 14.93 3.29
CA PHE A 470 -29.68 13.46 3.26
C PHE A 470 -29.09 12.90 4.54
N LYS A 471 -29.83 11.99 5.17
CA LYS A 471 -29.38 11.25 6.36
C LYS A 471 -29.58 9.78 6.11
N LYS A 472 -28.56 8.96 6.41
CA LYS A 472 -28.64 7.51 6.26
C LYS A 472 -27.81 6.82 7.32
N LEU A 473 -28.39 5.80 7.94
CA LEU A 473 -27.68 4.81 8.73
C LEU A 473 -27.95 3.43 8.12
N SER A 474 -26.89 2.70 7.84
CA SER A 474 -27.01 1.35 7.26
C SER A 474 -26.02 0.38 7.89
N PHE A 475 -26.46 -0.87 8.00
CA PHE A 475 -25.65 -2.03 8.38
C PHE A 475 -25.73 -3.04 7.24
N TYR A 476 -24.58 -3.59 6.88
CA TYR A 476 -24.45 -4.52 5.77
C TYR A 476 -23.48 -5.64 6.17
N PHE A 477 -23.90 -6.87 5.91
CA PHE A 477 -23.09 -8.08 6.10
C PHE A 477 -23.04 -8.83 4.77
N GLU A 478 -21.86 -9.28 4.40
CA GLU A 478 -21.64 -10.08 3.19
C GLU A 478 -20.76 -11.29 3.48
N ASP A 479 -21.23 -12.46 3.07
CA ASP A 479 -20.41 -13.64 2.90
C ASP A 479 -20.07 -13.77 1.40
N PRO A 480 -18.82 -13.50 0.99
CA PRO A 480 -18.41 -13.53 -0.42
C PRO A 480 -18.25 -14.97 -0.97
N TYR A 481 -18.27 -15.98 -0.10
CA TYR A 481 -18.06 -17.38 -0.43
C TYR A 481 -19.11 -18.29 0.23
N PHE A 482 -20.38 -17.93 0.07
CA PHE A 482 -21.51 -18.70 0.61
C PHE A 482 -21.51 -20.16 0.14
N ASN A 483 -20.91 -20.44 -1.00
CA ASN A 483 -20.73 -21.81 -1.52
C ASN A 483 -19.37 -21.96 -2.24
N ASN A 484 -19.02 -23.20 -2.59
CA ASN A 484 -17.76 -23.53 -3.28
C ASN A 484 -17.63 -22.93 -4.70
N GLU A 485 -18.71 -22.41 -5.27
CA GLU A 485 -18.74 -21.75 -6.57
C GLU A 485 -18.51 -20.23 -6.48
N LYS A 486 -18.09 -19.74 -5.31
CA LYS A 486 -17.81 -18.32 -5.03
C LYS A 486 -19.04 -17.41 -5.16
N HIS A 487 -20.24 -17.97 -4.94
CA HIS A 487 -21.45 -17.15 -4.84
C HIS A 487 -21.43 -16.39 -3.51
N SER A 488 -21.95 -15.16 -3.53
CA SER A 488 -22.07 -14.37 -2.30
C SER A 488 -23.50 -14.26 -1.84
N ILE A 489 -23.68 -14.13 -0.54
CA ILE A 489 -24.96 -13.74 0.07
C ILE A 489 -24.73 -12.49 0.93
N ASN A 490 -25.68 -11.57 0.87
CA ASN A 490 -25.58 -10.35 1.66
C ASN A 490 -26.92 -9.98 2.30
N TYR A 491 -26.82 -9.34 3.46
CA TYR A 491 -27.95 -8.86 4.24
C TYR A 491 -27.72 -7.39 4.58
N GLY A 492 -28.76 -6.57 4.49
CA GLY A 492 -28.67 -5.16 4.82
C GLY A 492 -29.90 -4.67 5.56
N VAL A 493 -29.70 -3.75 6.49
CA VAL A 493 -30.78 -2.96 7.11
C VAL A 493 -30.41 -1.49 7.02
N PHE A 494 -31.38 -0.64 6.80
CA PHE A 494 -31.14 0.79 6.66
C PHE A 494 -32.30 1.64 7.15
N VAL A 495 -31.95 2.85 7.56
CA VAL A 495 -32.88 3.95 7.79
C VAL A 495 -32.32 5.16 7.06
N SER A 496 -33.14 5.86 6.29
CA SER A 496 -32.72 7.07 5.57
C SER A 496 -33.82 8.12 5.56
N SER A 497 -33.40 9.37 5.46
CA SER A 497 -34.26 10.53 5.28
C SER A 497 -33.67 11.38 4.15
N ILE A 498 -34.48 11.71 3.17
CA ILE A 498 -34.18 12.66 2.10
C ILE A 498 -35.07 13.87 2.31
N ASP A 499 -34.48 15.05 2.36
CA ASP A 499 -35.20 16.33 2.46
C ASP A 499 -34.78 17.20 1.26
N ASP A 500 -35.64 17.35 0.28
CA ASP A 500 -35.35 18.08 -0.95
C ASP A 500 -35.76 19.58 -0.85
N ASN A 501 -36.18 20.05 0.31
CA ASN A 501 -36.63 21.44 0.55
C ASN A 501 -35.53 22.48 0.26
N GLU A 502 -34.27 22.10 0.39
CA GLU A 502 -33.13 23.01 0.26
C GLU A 502 -32.59 23.12 -1.17
N VAL A 503 -32.77 22.07 -1.99
CA VAL A 503 -32.15 21.95 -3.33
C VAL A 503 -33.13 22.28 -4.45
N SER A 504 -34.36 21.83 -4.34
CA SER A 504 -35.45 22.19 -5.24
C SER A 504 -36.52 22.90 -4.43
N GLN A 505 -37.02 24.02 -4.88
CA GLN A 505 -38.11 24.73 -4.18
C GLN A 505 -39.43 23.92 -4.04
N ASP A 506 -39.47 22.68 -4.52
CA ASP A 506 -40.50 21.69 -4.31
C ASP A 506 -40.25 20.91 -3.03
N SER A 507 -40.83 21.36 -1.93
CA SER A 507 -40.60 20.80 -0.61
C SER A 507 -41.23 19.41 -0.45
N TYR A 508 -40.40 18.36 -0.42
CA TYR A 508 -40.82 17.05 0.04
C TYR A 508 -39.76 16.38 0.88
N GLN A 509 -40.19 15.53 1.77
CA GLN A 509 -39.33 14.70 2.62
C GLN A 509 -39.74 13.24 2.46
N ILE A 510 -38.73 12.35 2.32
CA ILE A 510 -38.95 10.90 2.27
C ILE A 510 -38.17 10.25 3.40
N ASN A 511 -38.87 9.62 4.30
CA ASN A 511 -38.28 8.79 5.35
C ASN A 511 -38.47 7.32 4.99
N SER A 512 -37.37 6.59 4.90
CA SER A 512 -37.36 5.18 4.49
C SER A 512 -36.68 4.32 5.53
N LYS A 513 -37.25 3.15 5.82
CA LYS A 513 -36.63 2.10 6.63
C LYS A 513 -36.86 0.76 5.97
N GLY A 514 -35.84 -0.08 5.97
CA GLY A 514 -35.98 -1.34 5.24
C GLY A 514 -34.85 -2.32 5.50
N PHE A 515 -35.04 -3.49 4.90
CA PHE A 515 -34.05 -4.55 4.88
C PHE A 515 -33.87 -5.08 3.45
N SER A 516 -32.73 -5.72 3.19
CA SER A 516 -32.42 -6.33 1.90
C SER A 516 -31.74 -7.67 2.08
N LEU A 517 -32.00 -8.56 1.14
CA LEU A 517 -31.33 -9.84 0.95
C LEU A 517 -30.79 -9.88 -0.48
N GLY A 518 -29.51 -10.12 -0.66
CA GLY A 518 -28.87 -10.19 -1.95
C GLY A 518 -28.15 -11.52 -2.17
N TYR A 519 -28.05 -11.92 -3.42
CA TYR A 519 -27.33 -13.08 -3.89
C TYR A 519 -26.49 -12.71 -5.10
N GLY A 520 -25.19 -12.99 -5.06
CA GLY A 520 -24.26 -12.65 -6.12
C GLY A 520 -23.59 -13.87 -6.74
N VAL A 521 -23.50 -13.88 -8.08
CA VAL A 521 -22.89 -14.94 -8.86
C VAL A 521 -21.76 -14.38 -9.71
N PRO A 522 -20.51 -14.86 -9.57
CA PRO A 522 -19.45 -14.50 -10.49
C PRO A 522 -19.71 -15.21 -11.84
N LEU A 523 -19.77 -14.44 -12.92
CA LEU A 523 -19.93 -14.97 -14.26
C LEU A 523 -18.58 -15.25 -14.93
N THR A 524 -17.64 -14.35 -14.70
CA THR A 524 -16.23 -14.46 -15.11
C THR A 524 -15.35 -13.84 -14.02
N GLU A 525 -14.04 -13.83 -14.20
CA GLU A 525 -13.11 -13.14 -13.28
C GLU A 525 -13.41 -11.63 -13.16
N ASN A 526 -13.92 -11.02 -14.22
CA ASN A 526 -14.16 -9.59 -14.32
C ASN A 526 -15.64 -9.21 -14.29
N ALA A 527 -16.57 -10.18 -14.27
CA ALA A 527 -18.00 -9.92 -14.35
C ALA A 527 -18.80 -10.65 -13.26
N ARG A 528 -19.76 -9.94 -12.68
CA ARG A 528 -20.63 -10.45 -11.61
C ARG A 528 -22.08 -10.05 -11.86
N LEU A 529 -23.00 -10.96 -11.53
CA LEU A 529 -24.43 -10.70 -11.49
C LEU A 529 -24.90 -10.75 -10.04
N ASN A 530 -25.61 -9.73 -9.59
CA ASN A 530 -26.21 -9.65 -8.26
C ASN A 530 -27.72 -9.51 -8.39
N ALA A 531 -28.47 -10.28 -7.62
CA ALA A 531 -29.90 -10.15 -7.44
C ALA A 531 -30.19 -9.76 -6.00
N LYS A 532 -30.91 -8.68 -5.75
CA LYS A 532 -31.21 -8.18 -4.41
C LYS A 532 -32.71 -7.93 -4.27
N LEU A 533 -33.33 -8.60 -3.31
CA LEU A 533 -34.70 -8.31 -2.88
C LEU A 533 -34.66 -7.35 -1.69
N GLN A 534 -35.36 -6.24 -1.81
CA GLN A 534 -35.42 -5.21 -0.78
C GLN A 534 -36.87 -4.93 -0.42
N TYR A 535 -37.14 -4.90 0.87
CA TYR A 535 -38.37 -4.33 1.44
C TYR A 535 -38.05 -2.97 2.05
N SER A 536 -38.87 -1.97 1.77
CA SER A 536 -38.81 -0.68 2.47
C SER A 536 -40.22 -0.14 2.73
N ASN A 537 -40.34 0.52 3.89
CA ASN A 537 -41.49 1.31 4.23
C ASN A 537 -41.09 2.78 4.09
N ASN A 538 -41.79 3.51 3.23
CA ASN A 538 -41.50 4.88 2.83
C ASN A 538 -42.62 5.81 3.28
N SER A 539 -42.30 6.82 4.08
CA SER A 539 -43.20 7.90 4.47
C SER A 539 -42.83 9.15 3.68
N ILE A 540 -43.78 9.70 2.94
CA ILE A 540 -43.57 10.87 2.09
C ILE A 540 -44.39 12.02 2.63
N THR A 541 -43.72 13.13 2.92
CA THR A 541 -44.37 14.37 3.36
C THR A 541 -44.04 15.46 2.34
N CYS A 542 -45.07 16.08 1.78
CA CYS A 542 -44.89 17.19 0.84
C CYS A 542 -45.26 18.50 1.49
N GLY A 543 -44.45 19.54 1.25
CA GLY A 543 -44.70 20.88 1.74
C GLY A 543 -45.76 21.65 0.94
N SER A 544 -46.12 22.82 1.40
CA SER A 544 -47.13 23.69 0.76
C SER A 544 -46.69 24.24 -0.61
N THR A 545 -45.42 24.20 -0.94
CA THR A 545 -44.84 24.67 -2.21
C THR A 545 -44.69 23.56 -3.26
N PHE A 546 -45.08 22.32 -2.93
CA PHE A 546 -45.01 21.20 -3.85
C PHE A 546 -45.92 21.41 -5.07
N ALA A 547 -45.31 21.47 -6.25
CA ALA A 547 -45.99 21.78 -7.51
C ALA A 547 -46.42 20.55 -8.33
N GLY A 548 -46.32 19.36 -7.76
CA GLY A 548 -46.66 18.10 -8.44
C GLY A 548 -48.11 18.04 -8.91
N ALA A 549 -48.35 17.33 -10.00
CA ALA A 549 -49.68 17.08 -10.53
C ALA A 549 -50.57 16.29 -9.51
N ASN A 550 -51.88 16.25 -9.74
CA ASN A 550 -52.81 15.59 -8.83
C ASN A 550 -52.40 14.19 -8.36
N TYR A 551 -51.83 13.36 -9.26
CA TYR A 551 -51.40 12.02 -8.88
C TYR A 551 -50.09 12.01 -8.06
N GLU A 552 -49.22 13.00 -8.22
CA GLU A 552 -48.02 13.18 -7.45
C GLU A 552 -48.37 13.67 -6.05
N SER A 553 -49.27 14.64 -5.96
CA SER A 553 -49.84 15.13 -4.71
C SER A 553 -50.57 14.03 -3.92
N ALA A 554 -51.21 13.09 -4.65
CA ALA A 554 -51.86 11.93 -4.04
C ALA A 554 -50.82 10.97 -3.38
N GLN A 555 -49.59 10.91 -3.90
CA GLN A 555 -48.51 10.13 -3.26
C GLN A 555 -48.11 10.71 -1.89
N CYS A 556 -48.32 12.01 -1.68
CA CYS A 556 -48.07 12.70 -0.40
C CYS A 556 -49.20 12.51 0.62
N ALA A 557 -50.34 12.00 0.20
CA ALA A 557 -51.53 11.85 1.07
C ALA A 557 -51.48 10.60 1.96
N TYR A 558 -50.50 9.72 1.77
CA TYR A 558 -50.36 8.48 2.53
C TYR A 558 -49.28 8.61 3.59
N ASP A 559 -49.55 8.23 4.82
CA ASP A 559 -48.59 8.25 5.93
C ASP A 559 -47.39 7.33 5.70
N SER A 560 -47.62 6.21 5.03
CA SER A 560 -46.53 5.30 4.62
C SER A 560 -46.96 4.39 3.47
N ARG A 561 -46.00 4.01 2.63
CA ARG A 561 -46.15 3.04 1.55
C ARG A 561 -45.07 1.98 1.61
N ASN A 562 -45.43 0.75 1.32
CA ASN A 562 -44.51 -0.38 1.29
C ASN A 562 -43.99 -0.59 -0.12
N GLU A 563 -42.69 -0.74 -0.27
CA GLU A 563 -42.02 -1.08 -1.51
C GLU A 563 -41.34 -2.42 -1.37
N ILE A 564 -41.64 -3.34 -2.28
CA ILE A 564 -40.90 -4.58 -2.47
C ILE A 564 -40.21 -4.47 -3.83
N LYS A 565 -38.88 -4.36 -3.80
CA LYS A 565 -38.08 -4.11 -4.99
C LYS A 565 -37.15 -5.28 -5.27
N LEU A 566 -37.17 -5.80 -6.49
CA LEU A 566 -36.13 -6.67 -7.02
C LEU A 566 -35.13 -5.83 -7.81
N ASN A 567 -33.88 -5.85 -7.39
CA ASN A 567 -32.77 -5.24 -8.09
C ASN A 567 -31.91 -6.33 -8.73
N LEU A 568 -31.69 -6.24 -10.03
CA LEU A 568 -30.75 -7.08 -10.78
C LEU A 568 -29.62 -6.18 -11.28
N ASN A 569 -28.41 -6.47 -10.86
CA ASN A 569 -27.22 -5.68 -11.18
C ASN A 569 -26.16 -6.56 -11.80
N TRP A 570 -25.80 -6.30 -13.05
CA TRP A 570 -24.65 -6.88 -13.72
C TRP A 570 -23.53 -5.85 -13.79
N THR A 571 -22.34 -6.26 -13.42
CA THR A 571 -21.13 -5.43 -13.47
C THR A 571 -20.01 -6.18 -14.15
N GLU A 572 -19.25 -5.50 -15.00
CA GLU A 572 -18.00 -5.98 -15.61
C GLU A 572 -16.96 -4.89 -15.50
N SER A 573 -15.72 -5.22 -15.07
CA SER A 573 -14.62 -4.25 -15.02
C SER A 573 -13.29 -4.91 -15.40
N THR A 574 -12.63 -4.32 -16.40
CA THR A 574 -11.28 -4.69 -16.86
C THR A 574 -10.29 -3.55 -16.69
N LEU A 575 -10.59 -2.60 -15.79
CA LEU A 575 -9.75 -1.43 -15.54
C LEU A 575 -8.40 -1.86 -14.95
N ASN A 576 -7.32 -1.29 -15.48
CA ASN A 576 -5.96 -1.58 -15.04
C ASN A 576 -5.60 -0.98 -13.66
N HIS A 577 -6.31 0.06 -13.23
CA HIS A 577 -6.10 0.71 -11.94
C HIS A 577 -7.43 1.18 -11.33
N TYR A 578 -7.59 1.04 -10.01
CA TYR A 578 -8.84 1.39 -9.32
C TYR A 578 -9.10 2.90 -9.29
N MET A 579 -8.12 3.72 -8.92
CA MET A 579 -8.29 5.17 -8.75
C MET A 579 -8.02 5.95 -10.03
N TYR A 580 -6.98 5.60 -10.77
CA TYR A 580 -6.52 6.30 -11.96
C TYR A 580 -6.38 5.36 -13.17
N PRO A 581 -7.49 4.81 -13.66
CA PRO A 581 -7.44 3.93 -14.82
C PRO A 581 -6.96 4.67 -16.06
N THR A 582 -6.05 4.06 -16.80
CA THR A 582 -5.55 4.54 -18.08
C THR A 582 -5.97 3.64 -19.22
N GLU A 583 -6.40 2.39 -18.92
CA GLU A 583 -6.79 1.39 -19.88
C GLU A 583 -7.91 0.50 -19.31
N GLY A 584 -8.74 -0.04 -20.21
CA GLY A 584 -9.81 -0.96 -19.88
C GLY A 584 -11.20 -0.33 -19.93
N LYS A 585 -12.19 -1.10 -19.52
CA LYS A 585 -13.60 -0.68 -19.51
C LYS A 585 -14.31 -1.10 -18.22
N SER A 586 -15.36 -0.38 -17.88
CA SER A 586 -16.29 -0.74 -16.81
C SER A 586 -17.72 -0.57 -17.32
N ASN A 587 -18.51 -1.62 -17.24
CA ASN A 587 -19.91 -1.66 -17.62
C ASN A 587 -20.77 -1.99 -16.40
N THR A 588 -21.87 -1.28 -16.24
CA THR A 588 -22.88 -1.59 -15.23
C THR A 588 -24.25 -1.58 -15.90
N PHE A 589 -25.00 -2.64 -15.70
CA PHE A 589 -26.39 -2.71 -16.12
C PHE A 589 -27.24 -3.05 -14.90
N ASN A 590 -28.22 -2.20 -14.61
CA ASN A 590 -29.05 -2.29 -13.43
C ASN A 590 -30.53 -2.26 -13.79
N ILE A 591 -31.31 -3.16 -13.23
CA ILE A 591 -32.79 -3.18 -13.35
C ILE A 591 -33.36 -3.14 -11.95
N ASP A 592 -34.12 -2.12 -11.63
CA ASP A 592 -34.99 -2.03 -10.47
C ASP A 592 -36.42 -2.32 -10.87
N LEU A 593 -37.03 -3.31 -10.26
CA LEU A 593 -38.42 -3.69 -10.47
C LEU A 593 -39.20 -3.55 -9.15
N GLY A 594 -40.06 -2.58 -9.05
CA GLY A 594 -41.03 -2.46 -7.96
C GLY A 594 -42.14 -3.50 -8.15
N LEU A 595 -42.18 -4.52 -7.29
CA LEU A 595 -43.08 -5.68 -7.44
C LEU A 595 -44.53 -5.36 -7.01
N PRO A 596 -45.53 -5.98 -7.65
CA PRO A 596 -46.94 -5.76 -7.32
C PRO A 596 -47.38 -6.34 -5.94
N LEU A 597 -46.41 -6.74 -5.14
CA LEU A 597 -46.60 -7.14 -3.73
C LEU A 597 -46.51 -5.95 -2.78
N GLY A 598 -46.08 -4.79 -3.28
CA GLY A 598 -46.02 -3.50 -2.58
C GLY A 598 -46.95 -2.47 -3.23
N ASP A 599 -46.85 -1.24 -2.75
CA ASP A 599 -47.68 -0.12 -3.19
C ASP A 599 -47.10 0.61 -4.43
N TYR A 600 -45.92 0.17 -4.93
CA TYR A 600 -45.26 0.78 -6.08
C TYR A 600 -44.98 -0.26 -7.17
N GLN A 601 -45.46 0.04 -8.36
CA GLN A 601 -45.22 -0.80 -9.55
C GLN A 601 -44.50 0.02 -10.60
N TYR A 602 -43.20 -0.20 -10.72
CA TYR A 602 -42.37 0.51 -11.70
C TYR A 602 -41.20 -0.37 -12.16
N ILE A 603 -40.67 -0.03 -13.31
CA ILE A 603 -39.41 -0.55 -13.81
C ILE A 603 -38.45 0.62 -14.02
N LYS A 604 -37.21 0.44 -13.61
CA LYS A 604 -36.13 1.38 -13.87
C LYS A 604 -34.92 0.62 -14.38
N ILE A 605 -34.38 1.05 -15.51
CA ILE A 605 -33.23 0.42 -16.16
C ILE A 605 -32.13 1.47 -16.31
N ASP A 606 -30.96 1.18 -15.80
CA ASP A 606 -29.79 2.03 -15.91
C ASP A 606 -28.67 1.23 -16.60
N ALA A 607 -28.07 1.81 -17.63
CA ALA A 607 -26.88 1.28 -18.30
C ALA A 607 -25.77 2.33 -18.26
N ASN A 608 -24.65 1.99 -17.66
CA ASN A 608 -23.50 2.87 -17.55
C ASN A 608 -22.27 2.20 -18.20
N HIS A 609 -21.61 2.94 -19.07
CA HIS A 609 -20.39 2.54 -19.75
C HIS A 609 -19.29 3.54 -19.47
N ARG A 610 -18.11 3.04 -19.11
CA ARG A 610 -16.88 3.82 -18.99
C ARG A 610 -15.76 3.08 -19.71
N SER A 611 -15.02 3.76 -20.56
CA SER A 611 -13.84 3.19 -21.22
C SER A 611 -12.68 4.17 -21.15
N TYR A 612 -11.50 3.60 -20.96
CA TYR A 612 -10.23 4.32 -20.89
C TYR A 612 -9.28 3.77 -21.95
N LYS A 613 -8.68 4.67 -22.72
CA LYS A 613 -7.72 4.31 -23.76
C LYS A 613 -6.53 5.25 -23.68
N PRO A 614 -5.29 4.74 -23.49
CA PRO A 614 -4.10 5.56 -23.57
C PRO A 614 -3.95 6.11 -24.99
N LEU A 615 -3.77 7.41 -25.11
CA LEU A 615 -3.44 8.08 -26.37
C LEU A 615 -1.92 8.15 -26.54
N ASN A 616 -1.22 8.34 -25.45
CA ASN A 616 0.24 8.23 -25.29
C ASN A 616 0.57 7.96 -23.81
N ASN A 617 1.84 8.01 -23.42
CA ASN A 617 2.28 7.74 -22.06
C ASN A 617 1.66 8.68 -21.00
N ASN A 618 1.27 9.88 -21.38
CA ASN A 618 0.78 10.92 -20.48
C ASN A 618 -0.69 11.30 -20.71
N LEU A 619 -1.31 10.87 -21.79
CA LEU A 619 -2.68 11.26 -22.12
C LEU A 619 -3.59 10.03 -22.19
N THR A 620 -4.71 10.10 -21.49
CA THR A 620 -5.75 9.07 -21.49
C THR A 620 -7.07 9.65 -21.96
N LEU A 621 -7.70 9.00 -22.93
CA LEU A 621 -9.08 9.30 -23.32
C LEU A 621 -10.03 8.48 -22.44
N LYS A 622 -10.90 9.17 -21.70
CA LYS A 622 -12.03 8.59 -20.97
C LYS A 622 -13.31 8.91 -21.73
N LEU A 623 -14.08 7.88 -22.06
CA LEU A 623 -15.43 8.01 -22.61
C LEU A 623 -16.42 7.45 -21.59
N THR A 624 -17.51 8.19 -21.36
CA THR A 624 -18.62 7.73 -20.51
C THR A 624 -19.92 7.85 -21.27
N GLY A 625 -20.83 6.91 -21.01
CA GLY A 625 -22.19 6.93 -21.52
C GLY A 625 -23.14 6.37 -20.46
N ASP A 626 -24.18 7.13 -20.15
CA ASP A 626 -25.20 6.76 -19.17
C ASP A 626 -26.57 6.85 -19.83
N LEU A 627 -27.31 5.74 -19.81
CA LEU A 627 -28.66 5.62 -20.30
C LEU A 627 -29.58 5.21 -19.17
N GLY A 628 -30.65 5.95 -18.97
CA GLY A 628 -31.65 5.67 -17.95
C GLY A 628 -33.06 5.64 -18.55
N ILE A 629 -33.83 4.60 -18.25
CA ILE A 629 -35.23 4.44 -18.63
C ILE A 629 -36.03 4.05 -17.38
N ALA A 630 -37.10 4.78 -17.11
CA ALA A 630 -37.98 4.47 -15.99
C ALA A 630 -39.44 4.64 -16.40
N ALA A 631 -40.31 3.74 -15.96
CA ALA A 631 -41.74 3.81 -16.20
C ALA A 631 -42.52 3.15 -15.09
N GLY A 632 -43.72 3.65 -14.82
CA GLY A 632 -44.71 2.92 -14.03
C GLY A 632 -45.35 1.82 -14.90
N TYR A 633 -45.87 0.77 -14.25
CA TYR A 633 -46.63 -0.27 -14.93
C TYR A 633 -47.89 -0.65 -14.12
N GLY A 634 -48.74 -1.45 -14.70
CA GLY A 634 -50.10 -1.68 -14.15
C GLY A 634 -50.95 -0.46 -14.27
N SER A 635 -51.54 0.01 -13.21
CA SER A 635 -52.32 1.27 -13.15
C SER A 635 -51.54 2.37 -12.43
N GLU A 636 -50.27 2.15 -12.06
CA GLU A 636 -49.47 3.05 -11.26
C GLU A 636 -48.53 3.89 -12.13
N ALA A 637 -48.46 5.18 -11.85
CA ALA A 637 -47.44 6.04 -12.46
C ALA A 637 -46.10 5.88 -11.75
N LEU A 638 -45.01 6.18 -12.47
CA LEU A 638 -43.67 6.21 -11.86
C LEU A 638 -43.67 7.19 -10.69
N PRO A 639 -43.22 6.76 -9.50
CA PRO A 639 -43.06 7.67 -8.37
C PRO A 639 -42.14 8.86 -8.72
N PHE A 640 -42.57 10.08 -8.46
CA PHE A 640 -41.88 11.29 -8.91
C PHE A 640 -40.41 11.34 -8.44
N TYR A 641 -40.10 10.86 -7.27
CA TYR A 641 -38.74 10.81 -6.69
C TYR A 641 -37.86 9.69 -7.29
N LYS A 642 -38.39 8.83 -8.17
CA LYS A 642 -37.64 7.82 -8.92
C LYS A 642 -37.22 8.32 -10.31
N ARG A 643 -37.66 9.49 -10.72
CA ARG A 643 -37.31 10.11 -12.01
C ARG A 643 -35.84 10.45 -12.08
N TYR A 644 -35.34 10.61 -13.30
CA TYR A 644 -33.99 11.08 -13.58
C TYR A 644 -33.92 12.59 -13.56
N PHE A 645 -32.75 13.09 -13.15
CA PHE A 645 -32.40 14.51 -13.16
C PHE A 645 -31.03 14.68 -13.81
N GLY A 646 -30.82 15.77 -14.56
CA GLY A 646 -29.58 16.09 -15.24
C GLY A 646 -28.97 17.43 -14.78
N GLY A 647 -27.73 17.68 -15.18
CA GLY A 647 -26.94 18.85 -14.78
C GLY A 647 -26.02 18.59 -13.61
N GLY A 648 -24.99 19.40 -13.47
CA GLY A 648 -23.97 19.28 -12.42
C GLY A 648 -22.82 18.34 -12.76
N SER A 649 -21.91 18.14 -11.80
CA SER A 649 -20.66 17.42 -11.94
C SER A 649 -20.82 15.95 -12.39
N GLY A 650 -21.91 15.31 -12.01
CA GLY A 650 -22.19 13.90 -12.33
C GLY A 650 -22.95 13.68 -13.64
N SER A 651 -23.18 14.74 -14.44
CA SER A 651 -24.03 14.68 -15.63
C SER A 651 -23.45 15.59 -16.74
N VAL A 652 -24.12 16.70 -17.05
CA VAL A 652 -23.62 17.70 -18.01
C VAL A 652 -23.12 18.91 -17.22
N ARG A 653 -21.79 19.03 -17.07
CA ARG A 653 -21.15 20.16 -16.36
C ARG A 653 -21.45 21.48 -17.07
N GLY A 654 -21.45 22.59 -16.35
CA GLY A 654 -21.84 23.89 -16.89
C GLY A 654 -23.35 24.21 -16.77
N PHE A 655 -24.14 23.22 -16.35
CA PHE A 655 -25.54 23.39 -15.98
C PHE A 655 -25.72 23.09 -14.48
N LYS A 656 -26.58 23.85 -13.82
CA LYS A 656 -26.80 23.66 -12.38
C LYS A 656 -27.34 22.24 -12.11
N SER A 657 -26.91 21.66 -10.99
CA SER A 657 -27.30 20.31 -10.58
C SER A 657 -28.83 20.16 -10.55
N LYS A 658 -29.35 19.05 -11.10
CA LYS A 658 -30.76 18.66 -11.18
C LYS A 658 -31.65 19.57 -12.05
N THR A 659 -31.14 20.56 -12.77
CA THR A 659 -31.96 21.53 -13.49
C THR A 659 -32.17 21.23 -14.99
N LEU A 660 -31.48 20.25 -15.54
CA LEU A 660 -31.68 19.82 -16.94
C LEU A 660 -32.87 18.88 -17.07
N GLY A 661 -33.74 19.18 -17.98
CA GLY A 661 -34.91 18.38 -18.31
C GLY A 661 -36.23 19.08 -18.06
N PRO A 662 -37.33 18.32 -17.91
CA PRO A 662 -38.68 18.85 -17.68
C PRO A 662 -38.77 19.66 -16.38
N VAL A 663 -39.61 20.69 -16.41
CA VAL A 663 -39.91 21.54 -15.25
C VAL A 663 -41.41 21.58 -15.00
N TYR A 664 -41.78 21.82 -13.77
CA TYR A 664 -43.16 22.14 -13.37
C TYR A 664 -43.55 23.55 -13.81
N PRO A 665 -44.85 23.88 -13.81
CA PRO A 665 -45.33 25.23 -14.18
C PRO A 665 -44.74 26.37 -13.34
N ASN A 666 -44.27 26.07 -12.14
CA ASN A 666 -43.56 27.02 -11.26
C ASN A 666 -42.09 27.20 -11.58
N GLY A 667 -41.57 26.46 -12.59
CA GLY A 667 -40.18 26.49 -13.03
C GLY A 667 -39.26 25.52 -12.28
N ASN A 668 -39.75 24.77 -11.28
CA ASN A 668 -38.97 23.80 -10.54
C ASN A 668 -38.68 22.52 -11.34
N PRO A 669 -37.53 21.86 -11.15
CA PRO A 669 -37.20 20.62 -11.86
C PRO A 669 -38.23 19.51 -11.57
N LYS A 670 -38.80 18.95 -12.63
CA LYS A 670 -39.75 17.82 -12.53
C LYS A 670 -39.08 16.47 -12.64
N GLY A 671 -37.90 16.44 -13.28
CA GLY A 671 -37.25 15.20 -13.68
C GLY A 671 -38.02 14.48 -14.80
N GLY A 672 -37.45 13.41 -15.32
CA GLY A 672 -38.00 12.67 -16.46
C GLY A 672 -37.86 11.16 -16.37
N GLU A 673 -38.53 10.48 -17.28
CA GLU A 673 -38.55 9.01 -17.37
C GLU A 673 -37.42 8.45 -18.24
N PHE A 674 -36.77 9.32 -19.03
CA PHE A 674 -35.69 8.95 -19.92
C PHE A 674 -34.52 9.91 -19.77
N SER A 675 -33.31 9.34 -19.62
CA SER A 675 -32.05 10.08 -19.50
C SER A 675 -31.02 9.53 -20.48
N ILE A 676 -30.34 10.40 -21.21
CA ILE A 676 -29.18 10.05 -22.03
C ILE A 676 -28.07 11.07 -21.79
N LEU A 677 -26.92 10.60 -21.33
CA LEU A 677 -25.77 11.43 -20.99
C LEU A 677 -24.51 10.81 -21.56
N GLY A 678 -23.61 11.65 -22.03
CA GLY A 678 -22.33 11.22 -22.56
C GLY A 678 -21.23 12.22 -22.24
N SER A 679 -20.02 11.74 -22.00
CA SER A 679 -18.87 12.59 -21.77
C SER A 679 -17.62 12.02 -22.43
N ALA A 680 -16.81 12.90 -23.02
CA ALA A 680 -15.48 12.61 -23.49
C ALA A 680 -14.47 13.49 -22.73
N ASN A 681 -13.48 12.89 -22.09
CA ASN A 681 -12.46 13.58 -21.32
C ASN A 681 -11.08 13.16 -21.81
N ILE A 682 -10.19 14.10 -22.06
CA ILE A 682 -8.76 13.87 -22.23
C ILE A 682 -8.08 14.19 -20.90
N ILE A 683 -7.57 13.19 -20.25
CA ILE A 683 -6.99 13.25 -18.90
C ILE A 683 -5.48 13.21 -19.02
N SER A 684 -4.78 14.10 -18.29
CA SER A 684 -3.34 14.13 -18.15
C SER A 684 -2.95 14.13 -16.67
N PRO A 685 -1.94 13.36 -16.27
CA PRO A 685 -1.27 13.62 -14.99
C PRO A 685 -0.63 15.02 -15.07
N ILE A 686 -0.48 15.64 -13.93
CA ILE A 686 0.22 16.93 -13.84
C ILE A 686 1.69 16.61 -13.59
N THR A 687 2.51 16.64 -14.64
CA THR A 687 3.92 16.20 -14.58
C THR A 687 4.89 17.29 -14.16
N PHE A 688 4.43 18.54 -14.11
CA PHE A 688 5.24 19.69 -13.72
C PHE A 688 5.20 20.00 -12.20
N ILE A 689 4.49 19.16 -11.44
CA ILE A 689 4.46 19.19 -9.97
C ILE A 689 4.89 17.79 -9.52
N ASP A 690 5.96 17.68 -8.76
CA ASP A 690 6.39 16.41 -8.15
C ASP A 690 5.35 15.99 -7.09
N ASP A 691 5.24 14.70 -6.80
CA ASP A 691 4.12 14.10 -6.05
C ASP A 691 2.74 14.28 -6.71
N SER A 692 2.72 14.60 -7.99
CA SER A 692 1.51 14.76 -8.78
C SER A 692 0.85 13.44 -9.16
N GLU A 693 1.36 12.29 -8.69
CA GLU A 693 0.70 10.99 -8.91
C GLU A 693 -0.77 11.00 -8.49
N ASN A 694 -1.12 11.87 -7.56
CA ASN A 694 -2.48 12.07 -7.05
C ASN A 694 -3.24 13.22 -7.71
N MET A 695 -2.66 13.90 -8.73
CA MET A 695 -3.26 15.04 -9.40
C MET A 695 -3.52 14.76 -10.87
N ARG A 696 -4.69 15.15 -11.36
CA ARG A 696 -5.07 15.01 -12.77
C ARG A 696 -5.72 16.28 -13.26
N MET A 697 -5.45 16.62 -14.49
CA MET A 697 -6.15 17.66 -15.24
C MET A 697 -6.85 17.02 -16.42
N SER A 698 -8.01 17.52 -16.78
CA SER A 698 -8.73 17.06 -17.97
C SER A 698 -9.43 18.17 -18.71
N VAL A 699 -9.49 18.01 -20.01
CA VAL A 699 -10.41 18.78 -20.88
C VAL A 699 -11.55 17.85 -21.23
N PHE A 700 -12.77 18.37 -21.18
CA PHE A 700 -13.95 17.57 -21.39
C PHE A 700 -14.96 18.19 -22.35
N VAL A 701 -15.79 17.33 -22.92
CA VAL A 701 -17.02 17.66 -23.61
C VAL A 701 -18.11 16.76 -23.06
N ASP A 702 -19.19 17.37 -22.53
CA ASP A 702 -20.36 16.67 -22.03
C ASP A 702 -21.56 16.96 -22.95
N VAL A 703 -22.40 15.94 -23.16
CA VAL A 703 -23.62 16.03 -23.94
C VAL A 703 -24.72 15.20 -23.31
N GLY A 704 -25.92 15.69 -23.28
CA GLY A 704 -27.04 14.91 -22.79
C GLY A 704 -28.30 15.74 -22.48
N ASN A 705 -29.33 15.02 -22.09
CA ASN A 705 -30.57 15.59 -21.54
C ASN A 705 -31.39 14.54 -20.80
N VAL A 706 -32.38 15.03 -20.05
CA VAL A 706 -33.44 14.24 -19.45
C VAL A 706 -34.76 14.60 -20.11
N TYR A 707 -35.57 13.60 -20.47
CA TYR A 707 -36.82 13.75 -21.17
C TYR A 707 -38.00 13.29 -20.32
N GLU A 708 -39.15 13.97 -20.47
CA GLU A 708 -40.36 13.66 -19.73
C GLU A 708 -40.83 12.22 -19.93
N ASN A 709 -40.83 11.78 -21.20
CA ASN A 709 -41.26 10.45 -21.63
C ASN A 709 -40.10 9.71 -22.31
N ILE A 710 -40.26 8.41 -22.54
CA ILE A 710 -39.28 7.57 -23.24
C ILE A 710 -39.31 7.91 -24.74
N SER A 711 -38.82 9.10 -25.09
CA SER A 711 -38.76 9.62 -26.44
C SER A 711 -37.53 10.51 -26.60
N LEU A 712 -36.66 10.16 -27.55
CA LEU A 712 -35.42 10.89 -27.82
C LEU A 712 -35.70 12.02 -28.83
N ASP A 713 -35.48 13.26 -28.40
CA ASP A 713 -35.39 14.43 -29.26
C ASP A 713 -33.96 14.99 -29.26
N LEU A 714 -33.22 14.76 -30.34
CA LEU A 714 -31.85 15.26 -30.49
C LEU A 714 -31.79 16.80 -30.51
N GLY A 715 -32.87 17.47 -30.88
CA GLY A 715 -32.96 18.93 -30.83
C GLY A 715 -32.96 19.50 -29.41
N GLU A 716 -33.28 18.68 -28.42
CA GLU A 716 -33.28 19.04 -26.99
C GLU A 716 -32.00 18.69 -26.25
N LEU A 717 -30.96 18.20 -26.92
CA LEU A 717 -29.67 17.95 -26.30
C LEU A 717 -29.00 19.24 -25.83
N ARG A 718 -28.32 19.17 -24.69
CA ARG A 718 -27.42 20.19 -24.17
C ARG A 718 -26.01 19.71 -24.32
N MET A 719 -25.09 20.65 -24.50
CA MET A 719 -23.65 20.36 -24.62
C MET A 719 -22.86 21.41 -23.88
N SER A 720 -21.79 20.99 -23.26
CA SER A 720 -20.80 21.86 -22.62
C SER A 720 -19.38 21.35 -22.87
N THR A 721 -18.41 22.24 -22.69
CA THR A 721 -16.98 21.92 -22.66
C THR A 721 -16.32 22.62 -21.50
N GLY A 722 -15.16 22.16 -21.07
CA GLY A 722 -14.46 22.80 -19.99
C GLY A 722 -13.19 22.11 -19.59
N VAL A 723 -12.65 22.57 -18.48
CA VAL A 723 -11.43 22.03 -17.85
C VAL A 723 -11.77 21.60 -16.44
N ALA A 724 -11.25 20.46 -16.03
CA ALA A 724 -11.39 19.95 -14.66
C ALA A 724 -10.03 19.59 -14.08
N PHE A 725 -9.90 19.81 -12.78
CA PHE A 725 -8.78 19.42 -11.96
C PHE A 725 -9.26 18.48 -10.86
N ALA A 726 -8.54 17.39 -10.63
CA ALA A 726 -8.81 16.43 -9.57
C ALA A 726 -7.55 16.16 -8.77
N TYR A 727 -7.68 16.18 -7.46
CA TYR A 727 -6.61 15.86 -6.50
C TYR A 727 -7.12 14.89 -5.45
N MET A 728 -6.42 13.75 -5.30
CA MET A 728 -6.69 12.81 -4.23
C MET A 728 -5.88 13.20 -3.00
N SER A 729 -6.51 13.94 -2.10
CA SER A 729 -5.88 14.35 -0.85
C SER A 729 -6.04 13.28 0.24
N PRO A 730 -5.23 13.33 1.33
CA PRO A 730 -5.40 12.45 2.48
C PRO A 730 -6.79 12.52 3.14
N ILE A 731 -7.51 13.62 2.94
CA ILE A 731 -8.87 13.84 3.49
C ILE A 731 -9.98 13.53 2.47
N GLY A 732 -9.63 13.06 1.25
CA GLY A 732 -10.56 12.70 0.19
C GLY A 732 -10.27 13.38 -1.14
N ALA A 733 -11.03 12.99 -2.17
CA ALA A 733 -10.92 13.57 -3.49
C ALA A 733 -11.39 15.03 -3.50
N ILE A 734 -10.59 15.92 -4.06
CA ILE A 734 -10.94 17.31 -4.33
C ILE A 734 -11.07 17.48 -5.83
N GLY A 735 -12.17 17.99 -6.27
CA GLY A 735 -12.43 18.26 -7.67
C GLY A 735 -12.88 19.69 -7.92
N ILE A 736 -12.38 20.28 -8.99
CA ILE A 736 -12.72 21.63 -9.40
C ILE A 736 -12.92 21.60 -10.93
N TYR A 737 -13.99 22.21 -11.42
CA TYR A 737 -14.11 22.42 -12.85
C TYR A 737 -14.65 23.81 -13.18
N THR A 738 -14.30 24.25 -14.40
CA THR A 738 -14.97 25.34 -15.08
C THR A 738 -15.50 24.84 -16.41
N ALA A 739 -16.73 25.23 -16.76
CA ALA A 739 -17.43 24.73 -17.91
C ALA A 739 -18.14 25.87 -18.66
N LEU A 740 -18.17 25.75 -19.98
CA LEU A 740 -18.85 26.65 -20.91
C LEU A 740 -19.98 25.87 -21.60
N PRO A 741 -21.25 26.24 -21.38
CA PRO A 741 -22.36 25.66 -22.13
C PRO A 741 -22.30 26.06 -23.61
N LEU A 742 -22.18 25.07 -24.52
CA LEU A 742 -22.13 25.26 -25.97
C LEU A 742 -23.51 25.21 -26.58
N LEU A 743 -24.37 24.26 -26.18
CA LEU A 743 -25.76 24.14 -26.59
C LEU A 743 -26.63 24.27 -25.34
N LYS A 744 -27.35 25.39 -25.26
CA LYS A 744 -28.29 25.67 -24.18
C LYS A 744 -29.62 26.17 -24.73
N LYS A 745 -30.70 26.01 -24.00
CA LYS A 745 -32.03 26.47 -24.31
C LYS A 745 -32.43 27.65 -23.43
N SER A 746 -33.47 28.36 -23.87
CA SER A 746 -34.08 29.40 -23.04
C SER A 746 -34.68 28.75 -21.79
N GLY A 747 -34.31 29.27 -20.60
CA GLY A 747 -34.75 28.73 -19.30
C GLY A 747 -33.77 27.79 -18.64
N ASP A 748 -32.70 27.34 -19.33
CA ASP A 748 -31.67 26.54 -18.69
C ASP A 748 -30.90 27.38 -17.63
N VAL A 749 -30.67 26.79 -16.46
CA VAL A 749 -29.87 27.40 -15.38
C VAL A 749 -28.44 26.91 -15.52
N THR A 750 -27.51 27.83 -15.80
CA THR A 750 -26.08 27.52 -15.96
C THR A 750 -25.31 27.73 -14.69
N GLU A 751 -24.21 26.98 -14.53
CA GLU A 751 -23.26 27.06 -13.44
C GLU A 751 -21.85 26.80 -13.98
N ASP A 752 -21.12 27.88 -14.23
CA ASP A 752 -19.86 27.85 -14.97
C ASP A 752 -18.65 27.31 -14.15
N PHE A 753 -18.82 27.20 -12.83
CA PHE A 753 -17.76 26.77 -11.92
C PHE A 753 -18.36 25.94 -10.78
N ALA A 754 -17.65 24.85 -10.42
CA ALA A 754 -18.02 24.07 -9.24
C ALA A 754 -16.80 23.43 -8.56
N VAL A 755 -16.94 23.20 -7.28
CA VAL A 755 -15.99 22.49 -6.41
C VAL A 755 -16.70 21.32 -5.78
N SER A 756 -16.03 20.16 -5.73
CA SER A 756 -16.45 18.99 -4.96
C SER A 756 -15.36 18.56 -3.99
N LEU A 757 -15.75 18.03 -2.85
CA LEU A 757 -14.85 17.48 -1.83
C LEU A 757 -15.38 16.09 -1.43
N GLY A 758 -14.49 15.09 -1.37
CA GLY A 758 -14.85 13.73 -0.98
C GLY A 758 -15.56 12.90 -2.04
N THR A 759 -15.86 13.49 -3.19
CA THR A 759 -16.46 12.81 -4.36
C THR A 759 -15.57 13.00 -5.57
N GLY A 760 -15.19 11.90 -6.25
CA GLY A 760 -14.45 12.00 -7.53
C GLY A 760 -15.34 12.55 -8.65
N PHE A 761 -14.72 13.14 -9.67
CA PHE A 761 -15.39 13.58 -10.91
C PHE A 761 -15.59 12.42 -11.86
#